data_ded41a5b2ff288604463d1f929466744
#
_entry.id   ded41a5b2ff288604463d1f929466744
#
_cell.length_a   1.000
_cell.length_b   1.000
_cell.length_c   1.000
_cell.angle_alpha   90.00
_cell.angle_beta   90.00
_cell.angle_gamma   90.00
#
_symmetry.space_group_name_H-M   'P 1'
#
loop_
_entity.id
_entity.type
_entity.pdbx_description
1 polymer ?
#
loop_
_entity_poly.entity_id
_entity_poly.type
_entity_poly.pdbx_seq_one_letter_code
_entity_poly.pdbx_strand_id
1 'polypeptide(L)'
;MYDSKIDILLINETKLDSTIHDSDVYIPGFEIVRKDRRVNGRKGGGVCIYLRTNLNYRIRDDLNNDDLECLIVEISKPRSSAFLVGTWYRPPNSPPERFNEFEIVIDKIDAENKELFILGDVNCNLLPEAFAYNSSYLTSIFDIYGLSQLITEPTRVTPTSKTLIDLCITNSPEKVTNSGVIHLGISDHSLVFMTRKVHYNRNCPRTIEMRQFKHFQKSNFLSDLEQMPWSNVDLCSDPNDMWQEWKQMFVNCMDKHAPRKLKRISKKRAPWITRGLLHKMHRRDLIKKKAISSNDHVMWEQFKCARNQANNAIKHAKKRYFSDNLEASKGNPRKTWNLINELSSRNTSKSSNILEIQVDNRTISTSGDMAEAFNEHFTNIAQVLAQEVPVAEVNPEFYLSYTDKAFCLNTPSLDVVFNLLRKIDEKKATGLDMIPSKLLKMAASIVAPSLTAIFTKSILTGIYPTEWKTARVTPVFKKGVKSDLNNYRPISVIPVVSKVFEKIVYDQLYQYLNDNKLLSSCQSGFRSLHSTLTALLEATNSWSVNIDNGFLNGVVFIDLKKAFDTIDHEIILRKLSYFGADQATIKWFQSYLSDRTQRCNVNGSLSTTSTVTCGVPQGSILGPLLFLMYINDLPNCLRDAAPRMFADDTNITLSAKTVADLKLAVTSELNNLTCWLRANRLSLNVAKTELMIIGSRQRLHSQCDEIDICIDEKMIKRVDHTKSLGLTIDAQLSWSKHVEEICKKASSAIGGLKRVRPFISKDLTVQIYNALILPYFDYCSPVWDCMSGYLSDKLQKLQNRAARVITKL
;
A
#
# COMPACT_ATOMS: atom_id res chain seq x y z
N MET A 1 -17.18 -11.45 -15.97
CA MET A 1 -15.92 -10.72 -16.06
C MET A 1 -14.68 -11.62 -15.92
N TYR A 2 -14.65 -12.62 -15.03
CA TYR A 2 -13.47 -13.46 -14.85
C TYR A 2 -13.08 -14.34 -16.05
N ASP A 3 -14.04 -14.72 -16.90
CA ASP A 3 -13.81 -15.53 -18.10
C ASP A 3 -13.76 -14.70 -19.41
N SER A 4 -14.14 -13.44 -19.34
CA SER A 4 -14.15 -12.55 -20.49
C SER A 4 -12.81 -11.81 -20.61
N LYS A 5 -12.41 -11.55 -21.85
CA LYS A 5 -11.22 -10.77 -22.18
C LYS A 5 -11.50 -9.25 -22.10
N ILE A 6 -12.31 -8.81 -21.13
CA ILE A 6 -12.66 -7.38 -20.94
C ILE A 6 -11.45 -6.68 -20.30
N ASP A 7 -10.99 -5.62 -20.91
CA ASP A 7 -9.93 -4.77 -20.39
C ASP A 7 -10.50 -3.51 -19.72
N ILE A 8 -11.58 -2.96 -20.28
CA ILE A 8 -12.28 -1.77 -19.77
C ILE A 8 -13.77 -2.10 -19.72
N LEU A 9 -14.43 -1.78 -18.61
CA LEU A 9 -15.87 -1.90 -18.46
C LEU A 9 -16.44 -0.55 -18.03
N LEU A 10 -17.42 -0.07 -18.79
CA LEU A 10 -18.15 1.16 -18.55
C LEU A 10 -19.55 0.82 -18.03
N ILE A 11 -20.01 1.53 -17.01
CA ILE A 11 -21.33 1.29 -16.40
C ILE A 11 -22.01 2.61 -16.21
N ASN A 12 -23.25 2.69 -16.73
CA ASN A 12 -24.15 3.82 -16.57
C ASN A 12 -25.20 3.50 -15.49
N GLU A 13 -25.84 4.50 -14.94
CA GLU A 13 -26.80 4.40 -13.84
C GLU A 13 -26.26 3.61 -12.63
N THR A 14 -25.06 3.97 -12.16
CA THR A 14 -24.43 3.27 -11.04
C THR A 14 -25.22 3.36 -9.75
N LYS A 15 -26.02 4.45 -9.59
CA LYS A 15 -26.75 4.79 -8.35
C LYS A 15 -25.86 4.82 -7.11
N LEU A 16 -24.57 5.09 -7.34
CA LEU A 16 -23.57 5.28 -6.28
C LEU A 16 -23.60 6.73 -5.81
N ASP A 17 -23.29 6.93 -4.55
CA ASP A 17 -23.15 8.23 -3.92
C ASP A 17 -21.92 8.25 -2.99
N SER A 18 -21.64 9.38 -2.39
CA SER A 18 -20.48 9.59 -1.50
C SER A 18 -20.46 8.67 -0.25
N THR A 19 -21.55 7.99 0.06
CA THR A 19 -21.63 7.04 1.18
C THR A 19 -21.12 5.65 0.81
N ILE A 20 -20.98 5.36 -0.48
CA ILE A 20 -20.46 4.10 -1.02
C ILE A 20 -19.01 4.31 -1.44
N HIS A 21 -18.08 3.63 -0.78
CA HIS A 21 -16.66 3.73 -1.12
C HIS A 21 -16.27 2.81 -2.29
N ASP A 22 -15.19 3.17 -3.02
CA ASP A 22 -14.69 2.38 -4.15
C ASP A 22 -14.34 0.94 -3.74
N SER A 23 -13.90 0.76 -2.49
CA SER A 23 -13.69 -0.58 -1.92
C SER A 23 -14.95 -1.44 -1.88
N ASP A 24 -16.11 -0.81 -1.87
CA ASP A 24 -17.41 -1.48 -1.73
C ASP A 24 -17.92 -2.06 -3.05
N VAL A 25 -17.48 -1.46 -4.15
CA VAL A 25 -17.81 -1.85 -5.52
C VAL A 25 -16.59 -2.41 -6.27
N TYR A 26 -15.52 -2.72 -5.54
CA TYR A 26 -14.28 -3.23 -6.10
C TYR A 26 -14.44 -4.54 -6.87
N ILE A 27 -13.84 -4.62 -8.06
CA ILE A 27 -13.73 -5.82 -8.89
C ILE A 27 -12.25 -6.24 -8.92
N PRO A 28 -11.90 -7.46 -8.48
CA PRO A 28 -10.52 -7.93 -8.49
C PRO A 28 -9.85 -7.84 -9.86
N GLY A 29 -8.71 -7.16 -9.94
CA GLY A 29 -7.95 -6.94 -11.17
C GLY A 29 -8.41 -5.74 -11.99
N PHE A 30 -9.28 -4.88 -11.42
CA PHE A 30 -9.70 -3.62 -12.00
C PHE A 30 -9.58 -2.49 -10.98
N GLU A 31 -9.23 -1.31 -11.46
CA GLU A 31 -9.35 -0.04 -10.75
C GLU A 31 -10.66 0.64 -11.21
N ILE A 32 -11.34 1.35 -10.30
CA ILE A 32 -12.57 2.07 -10.62
C ILE A 32 -12.30 3.57 -10.65
N VAL A 33 -12.80 4.23 -11.69
CA VAL A 33 -12.96 5.68 -11.78
C VAL A 33 -14.44 5.95 -11.88
N ARG A 34 -14.98 6.85 -11.04
CA ARG A 34 -16.42 7.11 -11.03
C ARG A 34 -16.74 8.58 -10.91
N LYS A 35 -17.91 8.95 -11.43
CA LYS A 35 -18.54 10.24 -11.28
C LYS A 35 -19.97 10.02 -10.79
N ASP A 36 -20.17 10.29 -9.50
CA ASP A 36 -21.48 10.16 -8.89
C ASP A 36 -22.32 11.40 -9.20
N ARG A 37 -23.62 11.22 -9.38
CA ARG A 37 -24.52 12.34 -9.54
C ARG A 37 -24.55 13.18 -8.25
N ARG A 38 -24.22 14.47 -8.33
CA ARG A 38 -24.38 15.42 -7.21
C ARG A 38 -25.87 15.64 -6.98
N VAL A 39 -26.33 15.28 -5.78
CA VAL A 39 -27.77 15.19 -5.48
C VAL A 39 -28.37 16.55 -5.19
N ASN A 40 -29.33 16.99 -6.03
CA ASN A 40 -30.45 17.79 -5.58
C ASN A 40 -31.72 16.90 -5.57
N GLY A 41 -31.80 16.00 -4.54
CA GLY A 41 -33.03 15.24 -4.25
C GLY A 41 -33.46 14.13 -5.22
N ARG A 42 -32.80 13.89 -6.36
CA ARG A 42 -33.20 12.87 -7.35
C ARG A 42 -32.39 11.58 -7.17
N LYS A 43 -33.04 10.47 -6.88
CA LYS A 43 -32.44 9.13 -6.83
C LYS A 43 -32.15 8.63 -8.26
N GLY A 44 -30.92 8.23 -8.56
CA GLY A 44 -30.52 7.59 -9.84
C GLY A 44 -29.37 8.31 -10.54
N GLY A 45 -28.84 7.72 -11.63
CA GLY A 45 -27.73 8.23 -12.44
C GLY A 45 -26.35 7.84 -11.91
N GLY A 46 -25.32 8.59 -12.34
CA GLY A 46 -23.91 8.30 -12.06
C GLY A 46 -23.29 7.35 -13.06
N VAL A 47 -21.99 7.51 -13.32
CA VAL A 47 -21.23 6.70 -14.29
C VAL A 47 -19.92 6.21 -13.67
N CYS A 48 -19.42 5.05 -14.11
CA CYS A 48 -18.10 4.59 -13.71
C CYS A 48 -17.41 3.79 -14.81
N ILE A 49 -16.07 3.80 -14.74
CA ILE A 49 -15.18 3.04 -15.62
C ILE A 49 -14.34 2.12 -14.76
N TYR A 50 -14.40 0.82 -15.00
CA TYR A 50 -13.49 -0.15 -14.45
C TYR A 50 -12.36 -0.42 -15.46
N LEU A 51 -11.14 -0.14 -15.07
CA LEU A 51 -9.93 -0.31 -15.86
C LEU A 51 -9.12 -1.48 -15.33
N ARG A 52 -8.66 -2.35 -16.20
CA ARG A 52 -7.78 -3.44 -15.78
C ARG A 52 -6.50 -2.86 -15.20
N THR A 53 -6.04 -3.39 -14.05
CA THR A 53 -4.88 -2.86 -13.30
C THR A 53 -3.55 -2.84 -14.06
N ASN A 54 -3.49 -3.45 -15.25
CA ASN A 54 -2.33 -3.40 -16.16
C ASN A 54 -2.48 -2.34 -17.26
N LEU A 55 -3.47 -1.47 -17.18
CA LEU A 55 -3.61 -0.33 -18.07
C LEU A 55 -3.11 0.93 -17.37
N ASN A 56 -2.29 1.70 -18.06
CA ASN A 56 -1.91 3.03 -17.61
C ASN A 56 -2.94 4.01 -18.13
N TYR A 57 -3.51 4.80 -17.23
CA TYR A 57 -4.52 5.79 -17.58
C TYR A 57 -4.37 7.07 -16.78
N ARG A 58 -4.88 8.15 -17.34
CA ARG A 58 -5.02 9.44 -16.70
C ARG A 58 -6.49 9.88 -16.81
N ILE A 59 -7.07 10.38 -15.72
CA ILE A 59 -8.40 11.00 -15.75
C ILE A 59 -8.24 12.34 -16.45
N ARG A 60 -9.16 12.66 -17.35
CA ARG A 60 -9.18 13.90 -18.12
C ARG A 60 -10.16 14.87 -17.48
N ASP A 61 -9.74 15.47 -16.36
CA ASP A 61 -10.58 16.43 -15.62
C ASP A 61 -10.93 17.67 -16.46
N ASP A 62 -10.08 18.02 -17.41
CA ASP A 62 -10.28 19.09 -18.39
C ASP A 62 -11.42 18.84 -19.41
N LEU A 63 -11.75 17.56 -19.63
CA LEU A 63 -12.85 17.11 -20.51
C LEU A 63 -14.11 16.69 -19.71
N ASN A 64 -13.97 16.54 -18.39
CA ASN A 64 -15.05 16.09 -17.51
C ASN A 64 -15.84 17.29 -16.98
N ASN A 65 -16.87 17.71 -17.73
CA ASN A 65 -17.78 18.77 -17.30
C ASN A 65 -18.68 18.29 -16.14
N ASP A 66 -18.86 19.11 -15.10
CA ASP A 66 -19.70 18.79 -13.93
C ASP A 66 -21.19 18.62 -14.28
N ASP A 67 -21.66 19.29 -15.30
CA ASP A 67 -23.05 19.27 -15.76
C ASP A 67 -23.43 18.04 -16.61
N LEU A 68 -22.44 17.36 -17.18
CA LEU A 68 -22.63 16.12 -17.94
C LEU A 68 -22.29 14.89 -17.11
N GLU A 69 -23.12 13.86 -17.18
CA GLU A 69 -22.75 12.52 -16.68
C GLU A 69 -21.86 11.82 -17.72
N CYS A 70 -20.73 12.45 -18.00
CA CYS A 70 -19.69 11.97 -18.90
C CYS A 70 -18.40 11.82 -18.11
N LEU A 71 -17.68 10.72 -18.33
CA LEU A 71 -16.41 10.42 -17.69
C LEU A 71 -15.43 9.93 -18.75
N ILE A 72 -14.31 10.63 -18.92
CA ILE A 72 -13.30 10.33 -19.95
C ILE A 72 -11.94 10.08 -19.28
N VAL A 73 -11.27 9.03 -19.74
CA VAL A 73 -9.91 8.68 -19.34
C VAL A 73 -9.03 8.55 -20.58
N GLU A 74 -7.80 8.95 -20.47
CA GLU A 74 -6.77 8.76 -21.49
C GLU A 74 -5.96 7.50 -21.18
N ILE A 75 -5.92 6.58 -22.13
CA ILE A 75 -5.19 5.32 -22.01
C ILE A 75 -3.85 5.46 -22.72
N SER A 76 -2.77 5.28 -21.97
CA SER A 76 -1.40 5.26 -22.50
C SER A 76 -0.90 3.83 -22.59
N LYS A 77 -0.26 3.49 -23.72
CA LYS A 77 0.42 2.19 -23.88
C LYS A 77 1.81 2.39 -24.46
N PRO A 78 2.80 1.62 -24.03
CA PRO A 78 4.12 1.66 -24.63
C PRO A 78 4.06 1.40 -26.14
N ARG A 79 4.75 2.22 -26.93
CA ARG A 79 4.84 2.13 -28.40
C ARG A 79 3.50 2.26 -29.14
N SER A 80 2.51 2.93 -28.57
CA SER A 80 1.23 3.26 -29.20
C SER A 80 0.84 4.68 -28.84
N SER A 81 0.17 5.39 -29.73
CA SER A 81 -0.45 6.68 -29.41
C SER A 81 -1.45 6.49 -28.27
N ALA A 82 -1.51 7.46 -27.37
CA ALA A 82 -2.54 7.52 -26.34
C ALA A 82 -3.91 7.72 -27.01
N PHE A 83 -4.94 7.12 -26.41
CA PHE A 83 -6.32 7.24 -26.93
C PHE A 83 -7.29 7.47 -25.78
N LEU A 84 -8.43 8.04 -26.07
CA LEU A 84 -9.47 8.40 -25.12
C LEU A 84 -10.56 7.33 -25.07
N VAL A 85 -10.97 6.97 -23.85
CA VAL A 85 -12.11 6.09 -23.59
C VAL A 85 -13.03 6.77 -22.62
N GLY A 86 -14.32 6.87 -22.97
CA GLY A 86 -15.31 7.54 -22.15
C GLY A 86 -16.61 6.76 -22.04
N THR A 87 -17.40 7.12 -21.05
CA THR A 87 -18.81 6.74 -20.92
C THR A 87 -19.66 7.99 -20.78
N TRP A 88 -20.82 7.99 -21.40
CA TRP A 88 -21.78 9.06 -21.33
C TRP A 88 -23.17 8.52 -21.04
N TYR A 89 -23.78 9.06 -20.00
CA TYR A 89 -25.17 8.79 -19.63
C TYR A 89 -26.00 10.06 -19.79
N ARG A 90 -27.05 10.02 -20.61
CA ARG A 90 -28.03 11.06 -20.72
C ARG A 90 -29.35 10.55 -20.14
N PRO A 91 -29.90 11.20 -19.08
CA PRO A 91 -31.17 10.78 -18.51
C PRO A 91 -32.33 10.82 -19.51
N PRO A 92 -33.32 9.93 -19.40
CA PRO A 92 -34.54 10.01 -20.23
C PRO A 92 -35.22 11.38 -20.04
N ASN A 93 -35.81 11.90 -21.10
CA ASN A 93 -36.48 13.20 -21.13
C ASN A 93 -35.57 14.41 -20.81
N SER A 94 -34.26 14.29 -20.97
CA SER A 94 -33.34 15.41 -20.85
C SER A 94 -33.56 16.40 -21.99
N PRO A 95 -33.43 17.72 -21.73
CA PRO A 95 -33.60 18.75 -22.74
C PRO A 95 -32.53 18.66 -23.83
N PRO A 96 -32.80 19.15 -25.07
CA PRO A 96 -31.87 19.09 -26.21
C PRO A 96 -30.53 19.81 -25.94
N GLU A 97 -30.52 20.83 -25.09
CA GLU A 97 -29.34 21.62 -24.74
C GLU A 97 -28.20 20.76 -24.16
N ARG A 98 -28.52 19.58 -23.60
CA ARG A 98 -27.50 18.61 -23.15
C ARG A 98 -26.62 18.05 -24.28
N PHE A 99 -27.09 18.12 -25.53
CA PHE A 99 -26.27 17.78 -26.69
C PHE A 99 -25.23 18.84 -26.97
N ASN A 100 -25.53 20.13 -26.74
CA ASN A 100 -24.56 21.22 -26.88
C ASN A 100 -23.40 21.08 -25.90
N GLU A 101 -23.71 20.70 -24.65
CA GLU A 101 -22.67 20.41 -23.63
C GLU A 101 -21.76 19.25 -24.07
N PHE A 102 -22.32 18.20 -24.65
CA PHE A 102 -21.58 17.11 -25.22
C PHE A 102 -20.75 17.53 -26.43
N GLU A 103 -21.29 18.36 -27.31
CA GLU A 103 -20.61 18.93 -28.49
C GLU A 103 -19.36 19.71 -28.07
N ILE A 104 -19.43 20.55 -27.02
CA ILE A 104 -18.28 21.28 -26.48
C ILE A 104 -17.14 20.31 -26.02
N VAL A 105 -17.49 19.16 -25.44
CA VAL A 105 -16.49 18.15 -25.06
C VAL A 105 -15.86 17.51 -26.30
N ILE A 106 -16.66 17.20 -27.32
CA ILE A 106 -16.17 16.64 -28.59
C ILE A 106 -15.27 17.62 -29.32
N ASP A 107 -15.62 18.90 -29.37
CA ASP A 107 -14.80 19.96 -29.98
C ASP A 107 -13.38 20.02 -29.36
N LYS A 108 -13.31 20.00 -28.06
CA LYS A 108 -12.00 19.93 -27.35
C LYS A 108 -11.18 18.67 -27.70
N ILE A 109 -11.85 17.53 -27.85
CA ILE A 109 -11.20 16.26 -28.20
C ILE A 109 -10.72 16.30 -29.65
N ASP A 110 -11.51 16.82 -30.55
CA ASP A 110 -11.17 16.95 -31.97
C ASP A 110 -9.92 17.82 -32.15
N ALA A 111 -9.82 18.94 -31.41
CA ALA A 111 -8.63 19.79 -31.41
C ALA A 111 -7.34 19.07 -30.98
N GLU A 112 -7.43 18.01 -30.20
CA GLU A 112 -6.27 17.19 -29.79
C GLU A 112 -5.87 16.13 -30.83
N ASN A 113 -6.70 15.86 -31.82
CA ASN A 113 -6.49 14.82 -32.86
C ASN A 113 -6.17 13.44 -32.26
N LYS A 114 -6.87 13.05 -31.17
CA LYS A 114 -6.73 11.76 -30.51
C LYS A 114 -7.85 10.80 -30.88
N GLU A 115 -7.54 9.51 -30.92
CA GLU A 115 -8.56 8.47 -31.07
C GLU A 115 -9.53 8.49 -29.90
N LEU A 116 -10.83 8.46 -30.17
CA LEU A 116 -11.91 8.50 -29.19
C LEU A 116 -12.81 7.28 -29.29
N PHE A 117 -13.18 6.73 -28.12
CA PHE A 117 -14.17 5.65 -27.99
C PHE A 117 -15.09 5.98 -26.81
N ILE A 118 -16.35 6.27 -27.08
CA ILE A 118 -17.40 6.52 -26.06
C ILE A 118 -18.46 5.42 -26.17
N LEU A 119 -18.74 4.76 -25.04
CA LEU A 119 -19.83 3.81 -24.92
C LEU A 119 -20.75 4.26 -23.79
N GLY A 120 -22.07 4.31 -24.04
CA GLY A 120 -23.00 4.73 -23.01
C GLY A 120 -24.46 4.73 -23.43
N ASP A 121 -25.32 4.92 -22.42
CA ASP A 121 -26.77 5.06 -22.61
C ASP A 121 -27.14 6.53 -22.80
N VAL A 122 -27.48 6.89 -24.02
CA VAL A 122 -27.84 8.27 -24.40
C VAL A 122 -29.34 8.51 -24.34
N ASN A 123 -30.13 7.48 -24.09
CA ASN A 123 -31.62 7.55 -24.11
C ASN A 123 -32.17 8.26 -25.36
N CYS A 124 -31.51 8.06 -26.50
CA CYS A 124 -31.89 8.59 -27.80
C CYS A 124 -31.96 7.42 -28.79
N ASN A 125 -33.14 7.08 -29.26
CA ASN A 125 -33.35 5.90 -30.10
C ASN A 125 -32.91 6.18 -31.55
N LEU A 126 -31.88 5.47 -32.01
CA LEU A 126 -31.31 5.59 -33.35
C LEU A 126 -31.81 4.51 -34.32
N LEU A 127 -32.84 3.76 -33.98
CA LEU A 127 -33.49 2.88 -34.97
C LEU A 127 -34.21 3.68 -36.06
N PRO A 128 -34.08 3.29 -37.33
CA PRO A 128 -34.68 4.05 -38.45
C PRO A 128 -36.18 4.30 -38.32
N GLU A 129 -36.92 3.38 -37.72
CA GLU A 129 -38.38 3.43 -37.54
C GLU A 129 -38.82 4.40 -36.42
N ALA A 130 -37.90 4.90 -35.58
CA ALA A 130 -38.19 5.77 -34.44
C ALA A 130 -37.40 7.09 -34.46
N PHE A 131 -37.03 7.57 -35.63
CA PHE A 131 -36.22 8.78 -35.82
C PHE A 131 -37.01 10.04 -35.39
N ALA A 132 -36.56 10.66 -34.29
CA ALA A 132 -37.17 11.85 -33.70
C ALA A 132 -36.18 13.03 -33.77
N TYR A 133 -36.64 14.23 -33.45
CA TYR A 133 -35.82 15.45 -33.42
C TYR A 133 -34.48 15.28 -32.69
N ASN A 134 -34.48 14.66 -31.50
CA ASN A 134 -33.27 14.36 -30.72
C ASN A 134 -32.29 13.44 -31.45
N SER A 135 -32.79 12.49 -32.21
CA SER A 135 -31.97 11.56 -32.99
C SER A 135 -31.30 12.28 -34.18
N SER A 136 -32.03 13.15 -34.85
CA SER A 136 -31.53 13.99 -35.94
C SER A 136 -30.45 14.96 -35.45
N TYR A 137 -30.66 15.58 -34.28
CA TYR A 137 -29.69 16.48 -33.70
C TYR A 137 -28.38 15.76 -33.29
N LEU A 138 -28.48 14.61 -32.65
CA LEU A 138 -27.32 13.82 -32.27
C LEU A 138 -26.51 13.30 -33.46
N THR A 139 -27.21 12.89 -34.54
CA THR A 139 -26.57 12.46 -35.78
C THR A 139 -25.87 13.61 -36.50
N SER A 140 -26.41 14.82 -36.43
CA SER A 140 -25.74 16.02 -36.99
C SER A 140 -24.40 16.30 -36.31
N ILE A 141 -24.31 16.12 -34.99
CA ILE A 141 -23.03 16.22 -34.28
C ILE A 141 -22.06 15.14 -34.79
N PHE A 142 -22.53 13.91 -34.98
CA PHE A 142 -21.68 12.85 -35.54
C PHE A 142 -21.12 13.18 -36.90
N ASP A 143 -21.96 13.76 -37.78
CA ASP A 143 -21.55 14.15 -39.12
C ASP A 143 -20.52 15.28 -39.10
N ILE A 144 -20.73 16.31 -38.22
CA ILE A 144 -19.83 17.48 -38.12
C ILE A 144 -18.41 17.04 -37.66
N TYR A 145 -18.33 16.15 -36.68
CA TYR A 145 -17.04 15.74 -36.10
C TYR A 145 -16.51 14.39 -36.62
N GLY A 146 -17.09 13.88 -37.73
CA GLY A 146 -16.68 12.61 -38.35
C GLY A 146 -16.77 11.39 -37.39
N LEU A 147 -17.75 11.42 -36.47
CA LEU A 147 -17.96 10.32 -35.52
C LEU A 147 -18.84 9.24 -36.16
N SER A 148 -18.48 7.99 -35.87
CA SER A 148 -19.21 6.80 -36.31
C SER A 148 -19.83 6.09 -35.11
N GLN A 149 -21.14 5.80 -35.20
CA GLN A 149 -21.83 4.93 -34.27
C GLN A 149 -21.80 3.50 -34.82
N LEU A 150 -21.36 2.52 -34.04
CA LEU A 150 -20.98 1.18 -34.50
C LEU A 150 -22.02 0.09 -34.18
N ILE A 151 -23.08 0.39 -33.42
CA ILE A 151 -24.10 -0.57 -33.01
C ILE A 151 -25.35 -0.40 -33.88
N THR A 152 -25.77 -1.48 -34.50
CA THR A 152 -26.94 -1.46 -35.38
C THR A 152 -28.14 -2.26 -34.85
N GLU A 153 -27.91 -3.07 -33.81
CA GLU A 153 -28.94 -3.91 -33.18
C GLU A 153 -29.59 -3.20 -31.97
N PRO A 154 -30.87 -3.47 -31.69
CA PRO A 154 -31.52 -2.95 -30.48
C PRO A 154 -30.76 -3.34 -29.21
N THR A 155 -30.50 -2.37 -28.34
CA THR A 155 -29.76 -2.55 -27.09
C THR A 155 -30.65 -2.69 -25.87
N ARG A 156 -31.86 -2.17 -25.91
CA ARG A 156 -32.89 -2.40 -24.90
C ARG A 156 -34.08 -3.10 -25.53
N VAL A 157 -34.40 -4.28 -25.03
CA VAL A 157 -35.50 -5.12 -25.54
C VAL A 157 -36.38 -5.55 -24.38
N THR A 158 -37.63 -5.18 -24.44
CA THR A 158 -38.71 -5.55 -23.51
C THR A 158 -39.80 -6.33 -24.25
N PRO A 159 -40.81 -6.89 -23.57
CA PRO A 159 -41.94 -7.52 -24.26
C PRO A 159 -42.72 -6.60 -25.21
N THR A 160 -42.66 -5.27 -24.97
CA THR A 160 -43.45 -4.28 -25.66
C THR A 160 -42.65 -3.30 -26.53
N SER A 161 -41.33 -3.26 -26.41
CA SER A 161 -40.52 -2.26 -27.12
C SER A 161 -39.11 -2.78 -27.45
N LYS A 162 -38.56 -2.24 -28.58
CA LYS A 162 -37.16 -2.42 -28.99
C LYS A 162 -36.59 -1.03 -29.27
N THR A 163 -35.44 -0.70 -28.65
CA THR A 163 -34.77 0.60 -28.82
C THR A 163 -33.28 0.43 -28.91
N LEU A 164 -32.63 1.30 -29.72
CA LEU A 164 -31.18 1.43 -29.82
C LEU A 164 -30.76 2.73 -29.10
N ILE A 165 -30.45 2.64 -27.81
CA ILE A 165 -30.16 3.77 -26.94
C ILE A 165 -28.80 3.70 -26.28
N ASP A 166 -28.20 2.50 -26.21
CA ASP A 166 -26.82 2.29 -25.76
C ASP A 166 -25.92 2.31 -27.00
N LEU A 167 -25.06 3.33 -27.12
CA LEU A 167 -24.29 3.63 -28.32
C LEU A 167 -22.80 3.28 -28.12
N CYS A 168 -22.12 3.05 -29.24
CA CYS A 168 -20.65 2.97 -29.33
C CYS A 168 -20.17 3.96 -30.38
N ILE A 169 -19.64 5.09 -29.94
CA ILE A 169 -19.26 6.24 -30.76
C ILE A 169 -17.75 6.33 -30.87
N THR A 170 -17.21 6.54 -32.08
CA THR A 170 -15.75 6.67 -32.30
C THR A 170 -15.46 7.57 -33.50
N ASN A 171 -14.33 8.29 -33.46
CA ASN A 171 -13.75 9.00 -34.60
C ASN A 171 -12.73 8.12 -35.39
N SER A 172 -12.52 6.86 -34.95
CA SER A 172 -11.53 5.97 -35.53
C SER A 172 -12.10 4.57 -35.76
N PRO A 173 -13.15 4.41 -36.60
CA PRO A 173 -13.82 3.12 -36.82
C PRO A 173 -12.89 2.07 -37.41
N GLU A 174 -11.88 2.45 -38.17
CA GLU A 174 -10.87 1.55 -38.76
C GLU A 174 -9.98 0.86 -37.70
N LYS A 175 -9.91 1.42 -36.49
CA LYS A 175 -9.21 0.82 -35.33
C LYS A 175 -10.06 -0.20 -34.58
N VAL A 176 -11.33 -0.35 -34.92
CA VAL A 176 -12.22 -1.34 -34.33
C VAL A 176 -12.22 -2.61 -35.19
N THR A 177 -12.03 -3.77 -34.51
CA THR A 177 -12.09 -5.08 -35.21
C THR A 177 -13.44 -5.75 -35.10
N ASN A 178 -14.17 -5.49 -34.03
CA ASN A 178 -15.48 -6.07 -33.79
C ASN A 178 -16.27 -5.20 -32.79
N SER A 179 -17.57 -5.06 -33.04
CA SER A 179 -18.52 -4.39 -32.13
C SER A 179 -19.84 -5.14 -32.19
N GLY A 180 -20.69 -5.00 -31.19
CA GLY A 180 -21.99 -5.64 -31.18
C GLY A 180 -22.66 -5.65 -29.82
N VAL A 181 -23.74 -6.42 -29.72
CA VAL A 181 -24.63 -6.49 -28.57
C VAL A 181 -24.61 -7.90 -27.97
N ILE A 182 -24.53 -8.00 -26.66
CA ILE A 182 -24.64 -9.26 -25.92
C ILE A 182 -25.82 -9.18 -24.98
N HIS A 183 -26.86 -9.95 -25.23
CA HIS A 183 -28.04 -10.01 -24.39
C HIS A 183 -27.77 -10.78 -23.09
N LEU A 184 -27.66 -10.04 -22.00
CA LEU A 184 -27.45 -10.61 -20.65
C LEU A 184 -28.78 -10.64 -19.88
N GLY A 185 -28.97 -11.67 -19.07
CA GLY A 185 -30.16 -11.84 -18.24
C GLY A 185 -30.19 -11.03 -16.95
N ILE A 186 -29.36 -10.01 -16.80
CA ILE A 186 -29.19 -9.23 -15.56
C ILE A 186 -29.94 -7.91 -15.58
N SER A 187 -30.22 -7.36 -16.76
CA SER A 187 -30.90 -6.06 -16.97
C SER A 187 -31.83 -6.17 -18.19
N ASP A 188 -32.73 -5.22 -18.39
CA ASP A 188 -33.44 -4.98 -19.64
C ASP A 188 -32.55 -4.40 -20.72
N HIS A 189 -31.47 -3.68 -20.34
CA HIS A 189 -30.41 -3.30 -21.24
C HIS A 189 -29.45 -4.46 -21.55
N SER A 190 -28.90 -4.45 -22.75
CA SER A 190 -27.92 -5.42 -23.22
C SER A 190 -26.50 -4.86 -23.09
N LEU A 191 -25.49 -5.72 -22.97
CA LEU A 191 -24.11 -5.29 -22.96
C LEU A 191 -23.67 -4.92 -24.39
N VAL A 192 -23.30 -3.66 -24.60
CA VAL A 192 -22.62 -3.20 -25.82
C VAL A 192 -21.12 -3.43 -25.67
N PHE A 193 -20.45 -3.92 -26.72
CA PHE A 193 -19.01 -4.13 -26.71
C PHE A 193 -18.34 -3.68 -28.01
N MET A 194 -17.07 -3.31 -27.87
CA MET A 194 -16.17 -3.14 -29.01
C MET A 194 -14.80 -3.74 -28.74
N THR A 195 -14.07 -4.09 -29.78
CA THR A 195 -12.70 -4.57 -29.72
C THR A 195 -11.81 -3.68 -30.57
N ARG A 196 -10.92 -2.92 -29.90
CA ARG A 196 -9.93 -2.08 -30.59
C ARG A 196 -8.72 -2.91 -31.00
N LYS A 197 -8.19 -2.65 -32.21
CA LYS A 197 -6.89 -3.19 -32.68
C LYS A 197 -5.77 -2.66 -31.80
N VAL A 198 -5.19 -3.51 -30.97
CA VAL A 198 -4.02 -3.18 -30.15
C VAL A 198 -3.00 -4.29 -30.29
N HIS A 199 -1.75 -3.91 -30.51
CA HIS A 199 -0.66 -4.88 -30.44
C HIS A 199 -0.46 -5.29 -28.97
N TYR A 200 -0.96 -6.46 -28.60
CA TYR A 200 -0.91 -6.95 -27.23
C TYR A 200 0.28 -7.91 -27.10
N ASN A 201 1.28 -7.51 -26.34
CA ASN A 201 2.12 -8.52 -25.72
C ASN A 201 1.25 -9.26 -24.70
N ARG A 202 0.72 -10.44 -25.08
CA ARG A 202 0.01 -11.32 -24.16
C ARG A 202 0.90 -11.46 -22.93
N ASN A 203 0.39 -11.07 -21.74
CA ASN A 203 1.06 -11.41 -20.51
C ASN A 203 1.25 -12.93 -20.51
N CYS A 204 2.46 -13.38 -20.80
CA CYS A 204 2.80 -14.78 -20.68
C CYS A 204 2.41 -15.24 -19.27
N PRO A 205 1.80 -16.43 -19.13
CA PRO A 205 1.47 -16.95 -17.82
C PRO A 205 2.74 -16.91 -16.98
N ARG A 206 2.66 -16.25 -15.84
CA ARG A 206 3.83 -16.08 -14.97
C ARG A 206 4.26 -17.45 -14.47
N THR A 207 5.45 -17.85 -14.84
CA THR A 207 6.10 -19.04 -14.33
C THR A 207 6.98 -18.61 -13.15
N ILE A 208 6.76 -19.18 -11.98
CA ILE A 208 7.60 -18.94 -10.80
C ILE A 208 8.32 -20.23 -10.46
N GLU A 209 9.60 -20.10 -10.13
CA GLU A 209 10.35 -21.18 -9.53
C GLU A 209 9.98 -21.32 -8.07
N MET A 210 9.60 -22.51 -7.65
CA MET A 210 9.25 -22.79 -6.26
C MET A 210 9.61 -24.21 -5.86
N ARG A 211 9.93 -24.41 -4.57
CA ARG A 211 10.20 -25.74 -4.05
C ARG A 211 8.92 -26.57 -3.98
N GLN A 212 9.04 -27.84 -4.35
CA GLN A 212 7.94 -28.78 -4.34
C GLN A 212 7.94 -29.58 -3.03
N PHE A 213 6.91 -29.34 -2.20
CA PHE A 213 6.73 -30.06 -0.93
C PHE A 213 5.67 -31.18 -1.01
N LYS A 214 5.24 -31.59 -2.23
CA LYS A 214 4.14 -32.58 -2.39
C LYS A 214 4.51 -33.96 -1.80
N HIS A 215 5.78 -34.36 -1.94
CA HIS A 215 6.28 -35.66 -1.47
C HIS A 215 7.31 -35.49 -0.35
N PHE A 216 7.39 -34.30 0.25
CA PHE A 216 8.32 -34.02 1.33
C PHE A 216 7.93 -34.80 2.60
N GLN A 217 8.86 -35.65 3.08
CA GLN A 217 8.75 -36.38 4.33
C GLN A 217 9.73 -35.80 5.34
N LYS A 218 9.18 -35.27 6.45
CA LYS A 218 9.99 -34.59 7.48
C LYS A 218 11.01 -35.54 8.11
N SER A 219 10.63 -36.80 8.42
CA SER A 219 11.51 -37.80 9.01
C SER A 219 12.76 -38.05 8.16
N ASN A 220 12.55 -38.31 6.87
CA ASN A 220 13.65 -38.61 5.94
C ASN A 220 14.59 -37.42 5.74
N PHE A 221 14.02 -36.21 5.66
CA PHE A 221 14.81 -34.97 5.58
C PHE A 221 15.68 -34.76 6.81
N LEU A 222 15.16 -34.98 8.01
CA LEU A 222 15.91 -34.84 9.26
C LEU A 222 16.96 -35.94 9.39
N SER A 223 16.64 -37.21 9.08
CA SER A 223 17.60 -38.31 9.09
C SER A 223 18.79 -38.09 8.16
N ASP A 224 18.54 -37.61 6.93
CA ASP A 224 19.64 -37.28 6.00
C ASP A 224 20.50 -36.11 6.50
N LEU A 225 19.87 -35.10 7.13
CA LEU A 225 20.61 -34.00 7.75
C LEU A 225 21.47 -34.44 8.95
N GLU A 226 20.99 -35.36 9.75
CA GLU A 226 21.77 -35.90 10.89
C GLU A 226 23.02 -36.66 10.43
N GLN A 227 22.98 -37.27 9.25
CA GLN A 227 24.11 -37.99 8.67
C GLN A 227 25.14 -37.09 7.98
N MET A 228 24.87 -35.79 7.84
CA MET A 228 25.83 -34.86 7.23
C MET A 228 27.04 -34.62 8.14
N PRO A 229 28.25 -34.52 7.57
CA PRO A 229 29.47 -34.31 8.35
C PRO A 229 29.61 -32.84 8.82
N TRP A 230 28.75 -32.40 9.74
CA TRP A 230 28.75 -31.01 10.24
C TRP A 230 30.06 -30.60 10.89
N SER A 231 30.90 -31.57 11.35
CA SER A 231 32.24 -31.33 11.85
C SER A 231 33.19 -30.68 10.83
N ASN A 232 32.93 -30.84 9.53
CA ASN A 232 33.72 -30.18 8.49
C ASN A 232 33.66 -28.65 8.60
N VAL A 233 32.57 -28.12 9.12
CA VAL A 233 32.40 -26.66 9.34
C VAL A 233 33.45 -26.17 10.36
N ASP A 234 33.78 -26.97 11.37
CA ASP A 234 34.72 -26.60 12.44
C ASP A 234 36.17 -26.65 11.95
N LEU A 235 36.47 -27.34 10.83
CA LEU A 235 37.81 -27.40 10.23
C LEU A 235 38.18 -26.11 9.49
N CYS A 236 37.21 -25.30 9.14
CA CYS A 236 37.44 -24.04 8.46
C CYS A 236 37.86 -22.93 9.44
N SER A 237 38.87 -22.14 9.06
CA SER A 237 39.39 -21.04 9.88
C SER A 237 38.66 -19.72 9.69
N ASP A 238 38.01 -19.50 8.52
CA ASP A 238 37.30 -18.27 8.13
C ASP A 238 35.79 -18.47 8.20
N PRO A 239 35.02 -17.53 8.79
CA PRO A 239 33.56 -17.61 8.83
C PRO A 239 32.86 -17.68 7.45
N ASN A 240 33.49 -17.18 6.37
CA ASN A 240 32.97 -17.31 5.04
C ASN A 240 33.03 -18.73 4.52
N ASP A 241 34.17 -19.41 4.75
CA ASP A 241 34.38 -20.81 4.35
C ASP A 241 33.45 -21.71 5.15
N MET A 242 33.37 -21.49 6.49
CA MET A 242 32.41 -22.19 7.36
C MET A 242 30.97 -22.09 6.83
N TRP A 243 30.55 -20.89 6.42
CA TRP A 243 29.22 -20.67 5.87
C TRP A 243 29.01 -21.36 4.53
N GLN A 244 29.97 -21.33 3.63
CA GLN A 244 29.88 -22.00 2.33
C GLN A 244 29.75 -23.51 2.48
N GLU A 245 30.57 -24.13 3.33
CA GLU A 245 30.50 -25.57 3.63
C GLU A 245 29.16 -25.94 4.24
N TRP A 246 28.71 -25.20 5.26
CA TRP A 246 27.42 -25.40 5.89
C TRP A 246 26.27 -25.29 4.88
N LYS A 247 26.27 -24.24 4.06
CA LYS A 247 25.26 -23.97 3.06
C LYS A 247 25.19 -25.07 2.02
N GLN A 248 26.31 -25.53 1.52
CA GLN A 248 26.38 -26.57 0.51
C GLN A 248 25.75 -27.88 1.03
N MET A 249 26.09 -28.29 2.25
CA MET A 249 25.48 -29.47 2.87
C MET A 249 23.98 -29.33 3.03
N PHE A 250 23.51 -28.21 3.58
CA PHE A 250 22.09 -27.96 3.82
C PHE A 250 21.29 -27.88 2.53
N VAL A 251 21.80 -27.17 1.49
CA VAL A 251 21.15 -27.01 0.19
C VAL A 251 21.08 -28.34 -0.56
N ASN A 252 22.13 -29.14 -0.54
CA ASN A 252 22.14 -30.46 -1.19
C ASN A 252 21.07 -31.39 -0.60
N CYS A 253 20.97 -31.44 0.73
CA CYS A 253 19.92 -32.21 1.40
C CYS A 253 18.52 -31.64 1.06
N MET A 254 18.37 -30.33 1.08
CA MET A 254 17.12 -29.66 0.75
C MET A 254 16.69 -29.90 -0.70
N ASP A 255 17.61 -29.92 -1.66
CA ASP A 255 17.31 -30.16 -3.08
C ASP A 255 16.89 -31.62 -3.33
N LYS A 256 17.44 -32.57 -2.56
CA LYS A 256 17.04 -33.98 -2.58
C LYS A 256 15.56 -34.15 -2.15
N HIS A 257 15.15 -33.51 -1.07
CA HIS A 257 13.81 -33.70 -0.47
C HIS A 257 12.74 -32.72 -0.94
N ALA A 258 13.13 -31.53 -1.37
CA ALA A 258 12.24 -30.48 -1.83
C ALA A 258 12.79 -29.80 -3.12
N PRO A 259 12.84 -30.52 -4.25
CA PRO A 259 13.43 -30.02 -5.48
C PRO A 259 12.71 -28.78 -6.01
N ARG A 260 13.43 -27.90 -6.72
CA ARG A 260 12.88 -26.74 -7.37
C ARG A 260 12.11 -27.12 -8.62
N LYS A 261 10.93 -26.55 -8.81
CA LYS A 261 10.11 -26.71 -10.03
C LYS A 261 9.50 -25.40 -10.48
N LEU A 262 9.43 -25.23 -11.78
CA LEU A 262 8.72 -24.14 -12.41
C LEU A 262 7.22 -24.40 -12.36
N LYS A 263 6.46 -23.52 -11.75
CA LYS A 263 5.00 -23.59 -11.66
C LYS A 263 4.36 -22.43 -12.39
N ARG A 264 3.49 -22.75 -13.34
CA ARG A 264 2.65 -21.78 -14.04
C ARG A 264 1.50 -21.35 -13.14
N ILE A 265 1.38 -20.05 -12.85
CA ILE A 265 0.27 -19.50 -12.08
C ILE A 265 -0.84 -19.13 -13.04
N SER A 266 -2.01 -19.78 -12.89
CA SER A 266 -3.26 -19.38 -13.54
C SER A 266 -4.17 -18.66 -12.52
N LYS A 267 -4.94 -17.66 -12.97
CA LYS A 267 -5.98 -17.04 -12.12
C LYS A 267 -7.03 -18.09 -11.76
N LYS A 268 -7.33 -18.23 -10.48
CA LYS A 268 -8.39 -19.12 -10.00
C LYS A 268 -9.76 -18.49 -10.29
N ARG A 269 -10.71 -19.28 -10.80
CA ARG A 269 -12.14 -18.92 -10.87
C ARG A 269 -12.68 -18.74 -9.45
N ALA A 270 -13.78 -17.97 -9.30
CA ALA A 270 -14.46 -17.85 -8.02
C ALA A 270 -14.86 -19.25 -7.49
N PRO A 271 -14.39 -19.66 -6.29
CA PRO A 271 -14.47 -21.05 -5.85
C PRO A 271 -15.89 -21.57 -5.67
N TRP A 272 -16.87 -20.69 -5.45
CA TRP A 272 -18.30 -21.04 -5.32
C TRP A 272 -19.00 -21.27 -6.66
N ILE A 273 -18.37 -20.99 -7.80
CA ILE A 273 -18.95 -21.21 -9.13
C ILE A 273 -18.72 -22.66 -9.53
N THR A 274 -19.73 -23.49 -9.32
CA THR A 274 -19.75 -24.90 -9.72
C THR A 274 -20.20 -25.07 -11.19
N ARG A 275 -19.92 -26.22 -11.79
CA ARG A 275 -20.40 -26.55 -13.15
C ARG A 275 -21.93 -26.46 -13.26
N GLY A 276 -22.68 -26.96 -12.26
CA GLY A 276 -24.13 -26.86 -12.24
C GLY A 276 -24.67 -25.44 -12.19
N LEU A 277 -23.94 -24.53 -11.49
CA LEU A 277 -24.28 -23.11 -11.45
C LEU A 277 -24.05 -22.45 -12.82
N LEU A 278 -22.91 -22.73 -13.46
CA LEU A 278 -22.62 -22.25 -14.83
C LEU A 278 -23.70 -22.72 -15.82
N HIS A 279 -24.17 -23.96 -15.72
CA HIS A 279 -25.25 -24.47 -16.57
C HIS A 279 -26.57 -23.69 -16.39
N LYS A 280 -26.95 -23.38 -15.14
CA LYS A 280 -28.14 -22.55 -14.85
C LYS A 280 -28.00 -21.13 -15.41
N MET A 281 -26.83 -20.52 -15.29
CA MET A 281 -26.54 -19.20 -15.86
C MET A 281 -26.64 -19.22 -17.39
N HIS A 282 -26.01 -20.21 -18.04
CA HIS A 282 -26.07 -20.37 -19.49
C HIS A 282 -27.49 -20.62 -19.99
N ARG A 283 -28.27 -21.49 -19.30
CA ARG A 283 -29.69 -21.73 -19.62
C ARG A 283 -30.50 -20.43 -19.55
N ARG A 284 -30.32 -19.60 -18.50
CA ARG A 284 -30.96 -18.30 -18.39
C ARG A 284 -30.69 -17.40 -19.60
N ASP A 285 -29.39 -17.32 -19.99
CA ASP A 285 -28.95 -16.46 -21.10
C ASP A 285 -29.49 -16.95 -22.45
N LEU A 286 -29.56 -18.28 -22.67
CA LEU A 286 -30.18 -18.88 -23.85
C LEU A 286 -31.68 -18.61 -23.93
N ILE A 287 -32.41 -18.72 -22.80
CA ILE A 287 -33.86 -18.42 -22.79
C ILE A 287 -34.10 -16.94 -23.08
N LYS A 288 -33.28 -16.02 -22.53
CA LYS A 288 -33.36 -14.59 -22.87
C LYS A 288 -33.18 -14.36 -24.36
N LYS A 289 -32.13 -14.97 -24.96
CA LYS A 289 -31.87 -14.83 -26.40
C LYS A 289 -33.08 -15.32 -27.24
N LYS A 290 -33.71 -16.45 -26.87
CA LYS A 290 -34.93 -16.94 -27.52
C LYS A 290 -36.13 -16.01 -27.32
N ALA A 291 -36.35 -15.47 -26.11
CA ALA A 291 -37.42 -14.54 -25.84
C ALA A 291 -37.32 -13.24 -26.69
N ILE A 292 -36.08 -12.75 -26.86
CA ILE A 292 -35.80 -11.58 -27.73
C ILE A 292 -36.09 -11.91 -29.18
N SER A 293 -35.71 -13.10 -29.71
CA SER A 293 -35.86 -13.45 -31.09
C SER A 293 -37.33 -13.80 -31.47
N SER A 294 -38.10 -14.44 -30.56
CA SER A 294 -39.49 -14.85 -30.79
C SER A 294 -40.52 -13.78 -30.44
N ASN A 295 -40.17 -12.82 -29.58
CA ASN A 295 -41.06 -11.83 -28.97
C ASN A 295 -42.31 -12.44 -28.28
N ASP A 296 -42.24 -13.71 -27.87
CA ASP A 296 -43.34 -14.48 -27.27
C ASP A 296 -43.44 -14.24 -25.75
N HIS A 297 -44.59 -13.89 -25.26
CA HIS A 297 -44.88 -13.67 -23.85
C HIS A 297 -44.51 -14.87 -22.97
N VAL A 298 -44.77 -16.10 -23.46
CA VAL A 298 -44.46 -17.31 -22.73
C VAL A 298 -42.93 -17.45 -22.51
N MET A 299 -42.13 -17.13 -23.53
CA MET A 299 -40.68 -17.19 -23.43
C MET A 299 -40.14 -16.09 -22.45
N TRP A 300 -40.78 -14.94 -22.36
CA TRP A 300 -40.46 -13.93 -21.39
C TRP A 300 -40.79 -14.34 -19.95
N GLU A 301 -41.87 -15.05 -19.70
CA GLU A 301 -42.18 -15.64 -18.38
C GLU A 301 -41.20 -16.72 -17.99
N GLN A 302 -40.83 -17.58 -18.95
CA GLN A 302 -39.79 -18.60 -18.74
C GLN A 302 -38.43 -17.94 -18.40
N PHE A 303 -38.07 -16.82 -19.06
CA PHE A 303 -36.88 -16.09 -18.75
C PHE A 303 -36.92 -15.51 -17.32
N LYS A 304 -38.02 -14.89 -16.88
CA LYS A 304 -38.18 -14.38 -15.51
C LYS A 304 -37.97 -15.50 -14.48
N CYS A 305 -38.53 -16.66 -14.72
CA CYS A 305 -38.38 -17.83 -13.86
C CYS A 305 -36.91 -18.33 -13.82
N ALA A 306 -36.30 -18.50 -14.99
CA ALA A 306 -34.90 -18.93 -15.11
C ALA A 306 -33.91 -17.92 -14.47
N ARG A 307 -34.15 -16.61 -14.63
CA ARG A 307 -33.39 -15.52 -14.01
C ARG A 307 -33.45 -15.62 -12.49
N ASN A 308 -34.64 -15.76 -11.93
CA ASN A 308 -34.84 -15.84 -10.48
C ASN A 308 -34.18 -17.12 -9.92
N GLN A 309 -34.29 -18.25 -10.60
CA GLN A 309 -33.62 -19.49 -10.22
C GLN A 309 -32.10 -19.38 -10.25
N ALA A 310 -31.53 -18.77 -11.30
CA ALA A 310 -30.08 -18.57 -11.40
C ALA A 310 -29.57 -17.63 -10.30
N ASN A 311 -30.23 -16.49 -10.07
CA ASN A 311 -29.87 -15.52 -9.05
C ASN A 311 -29.93 -16.12 -7.63
N ASN A 312 -30.99 -16.87 -7.33
CA ASN A 312 -31.10 -17.57 -6.04
C ASN A 312 -30.02 -18.64 -5.89
N ALA A 313 -29.73 -19.40 -6.94
CA ALA A 313 -28.68 -20.41 -6.93
C ALA A 313 -27.28 -19.80 -6.68
N ILE A 314 -26.97 -18.67 -7.32
CA ILE A 314 -25.72 -17.91 -7.09
C ILE A 314 -25.62 -17.45 -5.63
N LYS A 315 -26.69 -16.85 -5.10
CA LYS A 315 -26.76 -16.37 -3.71
C LYS A 315 -26.56 -17.54 -2.71
N HIS A 316 -27.22 -18.66 -2.94
CA HIS A 316 -27.09 -19.84 -2.08
C HIS A 316 -25.71 -20.50 -2.19
N ALA A 317 -25.14 -20.63 -3.39
CA ALA A 317 -23.79 -21.20 -3.58
C ALA A 317 -22.71 -20.34 -2.88
N LYS A 318 -22.79 -19.02 -3.04
CA LYS A 318 -21.90 -18.08 -2.36
C LYS A 318 -22.05 -18.17 -0.83
N LYS A 319 -23.28 -18.17 -0.33
CA LYS A 319 -23.57 -18.28 1.11
C LYS A 319 -23.00 -19.59 1.67
N ARG A 320 -23.28 -20.72 1.04
CA ARG A 320 -22.77 -22.03 1.49
C ARG A 320 -21.25 -22.07 1.50
N TYR A 321 -20.59 -21.67 0.42
CA TYR A 321 -19.14 -21.67 0.33
C TYR A 321 -18.49 -20.90 1.48
N PHE A 322 -18.92 -19.67 1.74
CA PHE A 322 -18.34 -18.87 2.81
C PHE A 322 -18.72 -19.37 4.19
N SER A 323 -19.97 -19.81 4.41
CA SER A 323 -20.39 -20.39 5.69
C SER A 323 -19.55 -21.61 6.05
N ASP A 324 -19.45 -22.59 5.13
CA ASP A 324 -18.76 -23.86 5.36
C ASP A 324 -17.25 -23.63 5.59
N ASN A 325 -16.62 -22.77 4.77
CA ASN A 325 -15.19 -22.49 4.92
C ASN A 325 -14.85 -21.66 6.17
N LEU A 326 -15.73 -20.73 6.59
CA LEU A 326 -15.56 -19.98 7.82
C LEU A 326 -15.74 -20.89 9.05
N GLU A 327 -16.72 -21.79 9.02
CA GLU A 327 -16.91 -22.80 10.05
C GLU A 327 -15.68 -23.72 10.17
N ALA A 328 -15.20 -24.26 9.06
CA ALA A 328 -13.98 -25.08 8.99
C ALA A 328 -12.69 -24.33 9.39
N SER A 329 -12.76 -23.00 9.48
CA SER A 329 -11.64 -22.13 9.86
C SER A 329 -11.71 -21.64 11.30
N LYS A 330 -12.70 -22.08 12.09
CA LYS A 330 -12.79 -21.80 13.53
C LYS A 330 -11.47 -22.23 14.21
N GLY A 331 -10.90 -21.33 15.01
CA GLY A 331 -9.58 -21.56 15.64
C GLY A 331 -8.37 -21.22 14.78
N ASN A 332 -8.54 -20.78 13.52
CA ASN A 332 -7.46 -20.31 12.69
C ASN A 332 -7.69 -18.86 12.21
N PRO A 333 -7.28 -17.84 12.99
CA PRO A 333 -7.56 -16.42 12.69
C PRO A 333 -7.12 -15.99 11.29
N ARG A 334 -5.98 -16.50 10.82
CA ARG A 334 -5.43 -16.13 9.50
C ARG A 334 -6.30 -16.65 8.34
N LYS A 335 -6.78 -17.90 8.42
CA LYS A 335 -7.69 -18.43 7.39
C LYS A 335 -9.02 -17.69 7.40
N THR A 336 -9.57 -17.43 8.58
CA THR A 336 -10.78 -16.64 8.77
C THR A 336 -10.64 -15.25 8.15
N TRP A 337 -9.53 -14.56 8.40
CA TRP A 337 -9.25 -13.25 7.82
C TRP A 337 -9.10 -13.27 6.30
N ASN A 338 -8.46 -14.28 5.74
CA ASN A 338 -8.35 -14.43 4.29
C ASN A 338 -9.74 -14.60 3.64
N LEU A 339 -10.63 -15.38 4.24
CA LEU A 339 -11.98 -15.56 3.77
C LEU A 339 -12.83 -14.30 3.91
N ILE A 340 -12.70 -13.57 5.02
CA ILE A 340 -13.38 -12.28 5.24
C ILE A 340 -12.92 -11.25 4.21
N ASN A 341 -11.62 -11.15 3.96
CA ASN A 341 -11.07 -10.27 2.93
C ASN A 341 -11.54 -10.67 1.52
N GLU A 342 -11.64 -11.96 1.22
CA GLU A 342 -12.19 -12.47 -0.03
C GLU A 342 -13.68 -12.13 -0.17
N LEU A 343 -14.47 -12.29 0.89
CA LEU A 343 -15.89 -11.97 0.92
C LEU A 343 -16.19 -10.48 0.83
N SER A 344 -15.37 -9.65 1.51
CA SER A 344 -15.49 -8.19 1.50
C SER A 344 -14.83 -7.52 0.29
N SER A 345 -14.29 -8.32 -0.64
CA SER A 345 -13.47 -7.84 -1.77
C SER A 345 -12.26 -6.97 -1.35
N ARG A 346 -11.88 -7.02 -0.07
CA ARG A 346 -10.69 -6.34 0.46
C ARG A 346 -9.38 -7.08 0.13
N ASN A 347 -9.45 -8.28 -0.42
CA ASN A 347 -8.29 -8.90 -1.08
C ASN A 347 -8.01 -8.13 -2.38
N THR A 348 -7.58 -6.92 -2.20
CA THR A 348 -6.63 -6.35 -3.10
C THR A 348 -5.37 -7.20 -2.95
N SER A 349 -5.23 -8.28 -3.69
CA SER A 349 -3.92 -8.55 -4.23
C SER A 349 -3.62 -7.27 -5.00
N LYS A 350 -3.05 -6.27 -4.30
CA LYS A 350 -2.34 -5.19 -4.95
C LYS A 350 -1.44 -5.95 -5.88
N SER A 351 -1.76 -5.94 -7.18
CA SER A 351 -0.81 -6.40 -8.17
C SER A 351 0.43 -5.59 -7.85
N SER A 352 1.39 -6.23 -7.19
CA SER A 352 2.67 -5.61 -6.88
C SER A 352 3.50 -5.42 -8.16
N ASN A 353 2.89 -5.68 -9.33
CA ASN A 353 3.54 -5.51 -10.60
C ASN A 353 3.66 -4.01 -10.89
N ILE A 354 4.87 -3.57 -10.94
CA ILE A 354 5.23 -2.26 -11.46
C ILE A 354 5.16 -2.38 -12.97
N LEU A 355 4.35 -1.54 -13.62
CA LEU A 355 4.10 -1.63 -15.05
C LEU A 355 5.10 -0.85 -15.86
N GLU A 356 5.42 0.35 -15.39
CA GLU A 356 6.40 1.25 -15.98
C GLU A 356 6.92 2.21 -14.91
N ILE A 357 8.07 2.76 -15.16
CA ILE A 357 8.70 3.83 -14.37
C ILE A 357 9.22 4.90 -15.31
N GLN A 358 9.34 6.13 -14.80
CA GLN A 358 9.96 7.24 -15.51
C GLN A 358 11.33 7.54 -14.91
N VAL A 359 12.35 7.56 -15.78
CA VAL A 359 13.72 7.92 -15.45
C VAL A 359 14.19 8.87 -16.55
N ASP A 360 14.64 10.07 -16.20
CA ASP A 360 15.16 11.08 -17.12
C ASP A 360 14.29 11.28 -18.38
N ASN A 361 12.99 11.49 -18.20
CA ASN A 361 11.98 11.63 -19.25
C ASN A 361 11.82 10.39 -20.16
N ARG A 362 12.43 9.24 -19.82
CA ARG A 362 12.24 7.97 -20.52
C ARG A 362 11.32 7.05 -19.75
N THR A 363 10.39 6.41 -20.44
CA THR A 363 9.51 5.40 -19.84
C THR A 363 10.13 4.02 -20.00
N ILE A 364 10.41 3.36 -18.88
CA ILE A 364 10.96 2.00 -18.83
C ILE A 364 9.81 1.05 -18.46
N SER A 365 9.59 0.00 -19.26
CA SER A 365 8.49 -0.96 -19.08
C SER A 365 8.91 -2.43 -19.02
N THR A 366 10.19 -2.74 -19.29
CA THR A 366 10.69 -4.12 -19.14
C THR A 366 11.06 -4.39 -17.68
N SER A 367 10.77 -5.60 -17.18
CA SER A 367 11.04 -5.91 -15.76
C SER A 367 12.51 -5.93 -15.41
N GLY A 368 13.39 -6.27 -16.37
CA GLY A 368 14.85 -6.25 -16.20
C GLY A 368 15.37 -4.83 -16.05
N ASP A 369 15.06 -3.96 -17.02
CA ASP A 369 15.54 -2.57 -17.00
C ASP A 369 14.94 -1.78 -15.81
N MET A 370 13.67 -2.08 -15.43
CA MET A 370 13.08 -1.53 -14.21
C MET A 370 13.84 -1.97 -12.95
N ALA A 371 14.29 -3.23 -12.89
CA ALA A 371 15.06 -3.73 -11.77
C ALA A 371 16.43 -3.04 -11.67
N GLU A 372 17.10 -2.80 -12.80
CA GLU A 372 18.35 -2.04 -12.87
C GLU A 372 18.13 -0.59 -12.41
N ALA A 373 17.13 0.10 -12.97
CA ALA A 373 16.84 1.50 -12.62
C ALA A 373 16.49 1.68 -11.13
N PHE A 374 15.69 0.77 -10.55
CA PHE A 374 15.44 0.78 -9.11
C PHE A 374 16.70 0.50 -8.28
N ASN A 375 17.56 -0.41 -8.74
CA ASN A 375 18.79 -0.75 -8.05
C ASN A 375 19.74 0.45 -8.00
N GLU A 376 19.94 1.09 -9.14
CA GLU A 376 20.74 2.29 -9.26
C GLU A 376 20.17 3.46 -8.42
N HIS A 377 18.85 3.70 -8.51
CA HIS A 377 18.20 4.72 -7.71
C HIS A 377 18.41 4.51 -6.20
N PHE A 378 18.22 3.28 -5.71
CA PHE A 378 18.34 2.99 -4.27
C PHE A 378 19.78 2.99 -3.75
N THR A 379 20.77 2.69 -4.59
CA THR A 379 22.19 2.77 -4.19
C THR A 379 22.73 4.19 -4.23
N ASN A 380 22.27 5.02 -5.17
CA ASN A 380 22.82 6.37 -5.38
C ASN A 380 22.11 7.43 -4.56
N ILE A 381 20.84 7.22 -4.16
CA ILE A 381 20.02 8.25 -3.52
C ILE A 381 20.66 8.83 -2.25
N ALA A 382 21.31 8.00 -1.45
CA ALA A 382 21.92 8.45 -0.22
C ALA A 382 23.19 9.28 -0.48
N GLN A 383 24.00 8.92 -1.47
CA GLN A 383 25.17 9.71 -1.89
C GLN A 383 24.75 11.08 -2.44
N VAL A 384 23.71 11.10 -3.28
CA VAL A 384 23.14 12.35 -3.80
C VAL A 384 22.67 13.24 -2.66
N LEU A 385 21.91 12.68 -1.70
CA LEU A 385 21.44 13.42 -0.53
C LEU A 385 22.58 13.91 0.37
N ALA A 386 23.65 13.13 0.55
CA ALA A 386 24.81 13.51 1.34
C ALA A 386 25.60 14.67 0.67
N GLN A 387 25.66 14.71 -0.66
CA GLN A 387 26.29 15.82 -1.40
C GLN A 387 25.49 17.12 -1.32
N GLU A 388 24.16 17.03 -1.15
CA GLU A 388 23.28 18.19 -0.94
C GLU A 388 23.47 18.83 0.46
N VAL A 389 24.02 18.09 1.43
CA VAL A 389 24.23 18.60 2.79
C VAL A 389 25.47 19.50 2.82
N PRO A 390 25.36 20.79 3.25
CA PRO A 390 26.51 21.66 3.41
C PRO A 390 27.55 21.09 4.37
N VAL A 391 28.80 21.51 4.20
CA VAL A 391 29.88 21.10 5.09
C VAL A 391 29.55 21.54 6.52
N ALA A 392 29.72 20.65 7.47
CA ALA A 392 29.47 20.91 8.88
C ALA A 392 30.62 21.75 9.49
N GLU A 393 30.25 22.67 10.34
CA GLU A 393 31.23 23.50 11.11
C GLU A 393 31.80 22.71 12.29
N VAL A 394 31.05 21.75 12.80
CA VAL A 394 31.40 20.88 13.95
C VAL A 394 31.28 19.43 13.62
N ASN A 395 32.08 18.61 14.27
CA ASN A 395 31.99 17.15 14.14
C ASN A 395 30.82 16.57 14.95
N PRO A 396 30.29 15.39 14.58
CA PRO A 396 29.22 14.73 15.33
C PRO A 396 29.55 14.52 16.82
N GLU A 397 30.82 14.29 17.15
CA GLU A 397 31.33 14.07 18.51
C GLU A 397 31.05 15.25 19.47
N PHE A 398 30.87 16.46 18.94
CA PHE A 398 30.49 17.64 19.73
C PHE A 398 29.20 17.45 20.53
N TYR A 399 28.29 16.65 20.00
CA TYR A 399 26.97 16.40 20.60
C TYR A 399 26.91 15.13 21.44
N LEU A 400 27.99 14.33 21.48
CA LEU A 400 28.04 13.04 22.17
C LEU A 400 28.50 13.20 23.61
N SER A 401 27.92 12.38 24.47
CA SER A 401 28.40 12.18 25.84
C SER A 401 29.13 10.86 25.93
N TYR A 402 30.34 10.87 26.47
CA TYR A 402 31.10 9.66 26.70
C TYR A 402 30.55 8.86 27.88
N THR A 403 30.51 7.53 27.77
CA THR A 403 30.15 6.65 28.89
C THR A 403 31.39 5.95 29.44
N ASP A 404 31.43 5.74 30.75
CA ASP A 404 32.44 4.94 31.46
C ASP A 404 32.15 3.42 31.41
N LYS A 405 31.02 3.03 30.83
CA LYS A 405 30.60 1.64 30.68
C LYS A 405 31.24 1.03 29.43
N ALA A 406 31.60 -0.24 29.53
CA ALA A 406 32.17 -0.99 28.40
C ALA A 406 31.17 -2.01 27.87
N PHE A 407 31.10 -2.13 26.55
CA PHE A 407 30.31 -3.13 25.84
C PHE A 407 31.25 -4.05 25.03
N CYS A 408 31.19 -5.34 25.33
CA CYS A 408 31.88 -6.39 24.58
C CYS A 408 30.83 -7.35 23.99
N LEU A 409 30.93 -7.63 22.69
CA LEU A 409 30.07 -8.60 22.04
C LEU A 409 30.48 -10.03 22.42
N ASN A 410 29.61 -10.75 23.13
CA ASN A 410 29.89 -12.10 23.60
C ASN A 410 29.40 -13.17 22.61
N THR A 411 30.11 -14.30 22.60
CA THR A 411 29.73 -15.47 21.81
C THR A 411 28.41 -16.09 22.33
N PRO A 412 27.52 -16.54 21.44
CA PRO A 412 26.25 -17.12 21.86
C PRO A 412 26.40 -18.55 22.36
N SER A 413 25.55 -18.93 23.32
CA SER A 413 25.42 -20.33 23.70
C SER A 413 24.55 -21.11 22.69
N LEU A 414 24.72 -22.42 22.64
CA LEU A 414 23.91 -23.33 21.81
C LEU A 414 22.40 -23.15 22.06
N ASP A 415 22.02 -23.02 23.33
CA ASP A 415 20.60 -22.88 23.72
C ASP A 415 19.98 -21.61 23.18
N VAL A 416 20.72 -20.51 23.14
CA VAL A 416 20.24 -19.24 22.56
C VAL A 416 19.98 -19.42 21.07
N VAL A 417 20.93 -19.99 20.32
CA VAL A 417 20.81 -20.23 18.87
C VAL A 417 19.65 -21.19 18.58
N PHE A 418 19.57 -22.31 19.31
CA PHE A 418 18.49 -23.28 19.15
C PHE A 418 17.10 -22.68 19.42
N ASN A 419 16.95 -21.92 20.51
CA ASN A 419 15.66 -21.27 20.84
C ASN A 419 15.25 -20.24 19.79
N LEU A 420 16.18 -19.47 19.24
CA LEU A 420 15.89 -18.52 18.16
C LEU A 420 15.46 -19.24 16.88
N LEU A 421 16.13 -20.32 16.48
CA LEU A 421 15.74 -21.14 15.33
C LEU A 421 14.33 -21.73 15.49
N ARG A 422 13.96 -22.20 16.67
CA ARG A 422 12.59 -22.68 16.97
C ARG A 422 11.52 -21.62 16.90
N LYS A 423 11.85 -20.37 17.23
CA LYS A 423 10.91 -19.23 17.22
C LYS A 423 10.75 -18.59 15.83
N ILE A 424 11.51 -19.00 14.80
CA ILE A 424 11.40 -18.44 13.45
C ILE A 424 9.96 -18.59 12.93
N ASP A 425 9.42 -17.52 12.35
CA ASP A 425 8.15 -17.59 11.59
C ASP A 425 8.40 -18.29 10.24
N GLU A 426 7.74 -19.43 10.05
CA GLU A 426 7.85 -20.26 8.85
C GLU A 426 7.51 -19.57 7.54
N LYS A 427 6.84 -18.40 7.61
CA LYS A 427 6.33 -17.66 6.45
C LYS A 427 7.19 -16.47 6.06
N LYS A 428 8.34 -16.26 6.72
CA LYS A 428 9.28 -15.20 6.35
C LYS A 428 9.79 -15.39 4.91
N ALA A 429 10.02 -14.27 4.23
CA ALA A 429 10.59 -14.27 2.89
C ALA A 429 12.04 -14.81 2.94
N THR A 430 12.41 -15.58 1.92
CA THR A 430 13.78 -16.12 1.77
C THR A 430 14.70 -15.08 1.15
N GLY A 431 15.96 -15.07 1.58
CA GLY A 431 17.03 -14.28 0.95
C GLY A 431 17.41 -14.78 -0.45
N LEU A 432 18.57 -14.35 -0.94
CA LEU A 432 19.15 -14.82 -2.20
C LEU A 432 19.71 -16.25 -2.08
N ASP A 433 20.00 -16.69 -0.85
CA ASP A 433 20.38 -18.07 -0.50
C ASP A 433 19.28 -19.11 -0.77
N MET A 434 18.04 -18.65 -0.96
CA MET A 434 16.87 -19.50 -1.21
C MET A 434 16.60 -20.57 -0.14
N ILE A 435 17.06 -20.34 1.11
CA ILE A 435 16.83 -21.24 2.26
C ILE A 435 15.53 -20.86 2.97
N PRO A 436 14.48 -21.72 2.95
CA PRO A 436 13.19 -21.39 3.56
C PRO A 436 13.25 -21.47 5.09
N SER A 437 12.68 -20.46 5.76
CA SER A 437 12.53 -20.42 7.24
C SER A 437 11.90 -21.69 7.81
N LYS A 438 10.94 -22.30 7.10
CA LYS A 438 10.26 -23.54 7.51
C LYS A 438 11.24 -24.71 7.67
N LEU A 439 12.20 -24.87 6.75
CA LEU A 439 13.17 -25.98 6.80
C LEU A 439 14.23 -25.74 7.89
N LEU A 440 14.70 -24.50 8.06
CA LEU A 440 15.59 -24.13 9.16
C LEU A 440 14.95 -24.40 10.52
N LYS A 441 13.68 -24.01 10.69
CA LYS A 441 12.96 -24.30 11.94
C LYS A 441 12.80 -25.79 12.20
N MET A 442 12.52 -26.60 11.16
CA MET A 442 12.40 -28.05 11.31
C MET A 442 13.73 -28.70 11.71
N ALA A 443 14.85 -28.20 11.17
CA ALA A 443 16.19 -28.71 11.38
C ALA A 443 16.89 -28.10 12.61
N ALA A 444 16.21 -27.27 13.41
CA ALA A 444 16.83 -26.47 14.47
C ALA A 444 17.74 -27.25 15.41
N SER A 445 17.36 -28.45 15.85
CA SER A 445 18.16 -29.28 16.73
C SER A 445 19.45 -29.81 16.10
N ILE A 446 19.45 -30.04 14.80
CA ILE A 446 20.58 -30.61 14.06
C ILE A 446 21.57 -29.52 13.68
N VAL A 447 21.06 -28.34 13.22
CA VAL A 447 21.92 -27.29 12.66
C VAL A 447 22.36 -26.23 13.69
N ALA A 448 21.77 -26.21 14.89
CA ALA A 448 22.13 -25.22 15.90
C ALA A 448 23.60 -25.31 16.32
N PRO A 449 24.23 -26.50 16.53
CA PRO A 449 25.66 -26.58 16.91
C PRO A 449 26.57 -25.94 15.86
N SER A 450 26.45 -26.31 14.60
CA SER A 450 27.29 -25.80 13.51
C SER A 450 27.04 -24.29 13.24
N LEU A 451 25.82 -23.81 13.37
CA LEU A 451 25.55 -22.36 13.27
C LEU A 451 26.11 -21.59 14.47
N THR A 452 26.09 -22.18 15.67
CA THR A 452 26.74 -21.59 16.87
C THR A 452 28.24 -21.43 16.66
N ALA A 453 28.91 -22.44 16.08
CA ALA A 453 30.31 -22.36 15.73
C ALA A 453 30.62 -21.22 14.74
N ILE A 454 29.82 -21.07 13.68
CA ILE A 454 29.97 -19.97 12.70
C ILE A 454 29.80 -18.61 13.40
N PHE A 455 28.77 -18.44 14.22
CA PHE A 455 28.50 -17.17 14.92
C PHE A 455 29.63 -16.84 15.93
N THR A 456 30.09 -17.83 16.67
CA THR A 456 31.22 -17.71 17.58
C THR A 456 32.48 -17.28 16.83
N LYS A 457 32.81 -17.97 15.74
CA LYS A 457 33.97 -17.63 14.91
C LYS A 457 33.88 -16.21 14.35
N SER A 458 32.72 -15.82 13.85
CA SER A 458 32.47 -14.46 13.33
C SER A 458 32.74 -13.38 14.40
N ILE A 459 32.26 -13.58 15.63
CA ILE A 459 32.50 -12.63 16.73
C ILE A 459 33.99 -12.58 17.08
N LEU A 460 34.65 -13.72 17.25
CA LEU A 460 36.06 -13.78 17.66
C LEU A 460 37.04 -13.21 16.62
N THR A 461 36.70 -13.35 15.33
CA THR A 461 37.56 -12.84 14.25
C THR A 461 37.17 -11.40 13.85
N GLY A 462 36.00 -10.91 14.23
CA GLY A 462 35.44 -9.64 13.78
C GLY A 462 35.02 -9.67 12.30
N ILE A 463 34.74 -10.83 11.72
CA ILE A 463 34.38 -11.00 10.29
C ILE A 463 32.92 -11.42 10.19
N TYR A 464 32.12 -10.60 9.55
CA TYR A 464 30.73 -10.92 9.21
C TYR A 464 30.69 -11.58 7.82
N PRO A 465 30.06 -12.76 7.65
CA PRO A 465 30.06 -13.50 6.38
C PRO A 465 29.57 -12.65 5.19
N THR A 466 30.35 -12.62 4.13
CA THR A 466 30.13 -11.75 2.96
C THR A 466 28.82 -12.03 2.25
N GLU A 467 28.42 -13.29 2.12
CA GLU A 467 27.15 -13.64 1.47
C GLU A 467 25.92 -13.09 2.23
N TRP A 468 26.04 -12.94 3.57
CA TRP A 468 24.94 -12.37 4.37
C TRP A 468 24.79 -10.86 4.21
N LYS A 469 25.80 -10.19 3.63
CA LYS A 469 25.79 -8.76 3.30
C LYS A 469 24.96 -8.47 2.05
N THR A 470 24.68 -9.48 1.20
CA THR A 470 23.94 -9.30 -0.05
C THR A 470 22.44 -9.34 0.20
N ALA A 471 21.75 -8.25 -0.07
CA ALA A 471 20.31 -8.13 0.12
C ALA A 471 19.53 -8.29 -1.20
N ARG A 472 18.39 -9.01 -1.16
CA ARG A 472 17.38 -8.93 -2.20
C ARG A 472 16.41 -7.80 -1.89
N VAL A 473 16.47 -6.71 -2.64
CA VAL A 473 15.62 -5.54 -2.44
C VAL A 473 14.33 -5.66 -3.27
N THR A 474 13.20 -5.36 -2.66
CA THR A 474 11.91 -5.29 -3.34
C THR A 474 11.33 -3.89 -3.19
N PRO A 475 11.08 -3.17 -4.31
CA PRO A 475 10.42 -1.88 -4.27
C PRO A 475 8.98 -2.00 -3.76
N VAL A 476 8.64 -1.31 -2.68
CA VAL A 476 7.27 -1.29 -2.13
C VAL A 476 6.71 0.12 -2.27
N PHE A 477 5.65 0.25 -3.05
CA PHE A 477 4.97 1.53 -3.28
C PHE A 477 4.39 2.10 -1.98
N LYS A 478 4.66 3.37 -1.70
CA LYS A 478 4.19 4.09 -0.50
C LYS A 478 2.94 4.91 -0.79
N LYS A 479 3.05 5.91 -1.65
CA LYS A 479 2.00 6.86 -2.07
C LYS A 479 2.49 7.70 -3.25
N GLY A 480 1.58 8.39 -3.93
CA GLY A 480 1.93 9.27 -5.05
C GLY A 480 1.76 8.60 -6.41
N VAL A 481 2.54 9.01 -7.40
CA VAL A 481 2.53 8.47 -8.76
C VAL A 481 3.36 7.18 -8.80
N LYS A 482 2.80 6.10 -9.36
CA LYS A 482 3.47 4.78 -9.42
C LYS A 482 4.67 4.72 -10.37
N SER A 483 4.79 5.66 -11.30
CA SER A 483 5.92 5.73 -12.23
C SER A 483 7.15 6.44 -11.66
N ASP A 484 7.04 7.12 -10.51
CA ASP A 484 8.13 7.81 -9.85
C ASP A 484 8.82 6.90 -8.84
N LEU A 485 10.14 6.70 -9.00
CA LEU A 485 10.97 5.84 -8.14
C LEU A 485 11.03 6.33 -6.69
N ASN A 486 10.93 7.64 -6.46
CA ASN A 486 10.96 8.25 -5.12
C ASN A 486 9.78 7.80 -4.23
N ASN A 487 8.69 7.36 -4.85
CA ASN A 487 7.49 6.90 -4.17
C ASN A 487 7.58 5.44 -3.68
N TYR A 488 8.74 4.79 -3.83
CA TYR A 488 9.00 3.43 -3.38
C TYR A 488 9.98 3.38 -2.22
N ARG A 489 9.80 2.37 -1.36
CA ARG A 489 10.73 2.02 -0.29
C ARG A 489 11.53 0.77 -0.66
N PRO A 490 12.86 0.73 -0.45
CA PRO A 490 13.68 -0.47 -0.67
C PRO A 490 13.54 -1.44 0.51
N ILE A 491 12.64 -2.42 0.41
CA ILE A 491 12.55 -3.43 1.45
C ILE A 491 13.55 -4.54 1.20
N SER A 492 14.55 -4.63 2.08
CA SER A 492 15.64 -5.59 2.02
C SER A 492 15.26 -6.94 2.63
N VAL A 493 15.46 -7.99 1.89
CA VAL A 493 15.31 -9.38 2.35
C VAL A 493 16.68 -10.02 2.38
N ILE A 494 17.25 -10.13 3.57
CA ILE A 494 18.54 -10.80 3.85
C ILE A 494 18.32 -12.26 4.24
N PRO A 495 19.35 -13.14 4.21
CA PRO A 495 19.27 -14.53 4.62
C PRO A 495 18.66 -14.71 6.03
N VAL A 496 17.91 -15.78 6.22
CA VAL A 496 17.23 -16.01 7.49
C VAL A 496 18.23 -16.32 8.61
N VAL A 497 19.31 -17.02 8.29
CA VAL A 497 20.41 -17.30 9.24
C VAL A 497 21.07 -16.01 9.70
N SER A 498 21.32 -15.07 8.77
CA SER A 498 21.81 -13.72 9.08
C SER A 498 20.90 -13.02 10.11
N LYS A 499 19.54 -13.10 9.94
CA LYS A 499 18.60 -12.52 10.91
C LYS A 499 18.65 -13.18 12.29
N VAL A 500 18.92 -14.47 12.36
CA VAL A 500 19.14 -15.15 13.66
C VAL A 500 20.37 -14.57 14.35
N PHE A 501 21.45 -14.39 13.62
CA PHE A 501 22.69 -13.80 14.15
C PHE A 501 22.50 -12.33 14.54
N GLU A 502 21.88 -11.54 13.67
CA GLU A 502 21.54 -10.15 14.02
C GLU A 502 20.68 -10.06 15.30
N LYS A 503 19.77 -11.02 15.54
CA LYS A 503 18.96 -11.04 16.76
C LYS A 503 19.80 -11.26 18.02
N ILE A 504 20.82 -12.10 17.94
CA ILE A 504 21.74 -12.34 19.04
C ILE A 504 22.50 -11.06 19.40
N VAL A 505 23.04 -10.38 18.39
CA VAL A 505 23.77 -9.11 18.56
C VAL A 505 22.83 -8.00 19.04
N TYR A 506 21.64 -7.94 18.47
CA TYR A 506 20.60 -6.98 18.89
C TYR A 506 20.24 -7.14 20.35
N ASP A 507 20.01 -8.37 20.82
CA ASP A 507 19.59 -8.61 22.20
C ASP A 507 20.66 -8.17 23.20
N GLN A 508 21.94 -8.45 22.92
CA GLN A 508 23.06 -8.05 23.77
C GLN A 508 23.22 -6.53 23.78
N LEU A 509 23.29 -5.89 22.62
CA LEU A 509 23.47 -4.45 22.51
C LEU A 509 22.28 -3.66 23.09
N TYR A 510 21.06 -4.08 22.78
CA TYR A 510 19.85 -3.42 23.31
C TYR A 510 19.74 -3.54 24.82
N GLN A 511 20.06 -4.71 25.38
CA GLN A 511 20.08 -4.93 26.83
C GLN A 511 21.10 -4.01 27.48
N TYR A 512 22.34 -3.96 26.96
CA TYR A 512 23.39 -3.09 27.46
C TYR A 512 22.97 -1.60 27.45
N LEU A 513 22.45 -1.12 26.32
CA LEU A 513 22.00 0.26 26.18
C LEU A 513 20.86 0.61 27.17
N ASN A 514 19.96 -0.33 27.40
CA ASN A 514 18.80 -0.14 28.28
C ASN A 514 19.23 -0.19 29.77
N ASP A 515 20.04 -1.17 30.19
CA ASP A 515 20.50 -1.35 31.58
C ASP A 515 21.36 -0.16 32.04
N ASN A 516 22.13 0.43 31.14
CA ASN A 516 22.96 1.59 31.42
C ASN A 516 22.26 2.93 31.09
N LYS A 517 20.98 2.92 30.71
CA LYS A 517 20.16 4.12 30.38
C LYS A 517 20.83 5.02 29.32
N LEU A 518 21.48 4.43 28.32
CA LEU A 518 22.22 5.17 27.31
C LEU A 518 21.33 5.67 26.15
N LEU A 519 20.10 5.16 26.03
CA LEU A 519 19.13 5.67 25.06
C LEU A 519 18.39 6.87 25.64
N SER A 520 18.30 7.94 24.85
CA SER A 520 17.61 9.19 25.25
C SER A 520 16.19 8.92 25.73
N SER A 521 15.78 9.57 26.81
CA SER A 521 14.39 9.52 27.33
C SER A 521 13.37 10.09 26.33
N CYS A 522 13.82 10.98 25.45
CA CYS A 522 12.98 11.60 24.40
C CYS A 522 12.59 10.63 23.28
N GLN A 523 13.26 9.45 23.17
CA GLN A 523 13.00 8.47 22.12
C GLN A 523 12.04 7.38 22.60
N SER A 524 10.91 7.26 21.91
CA SER A 524 9.89 6.23 22.18
C SER A 524 9.81 5.13 21.11
N GLY A 525 10.37 5.35 19.91
CA GLY A 525 10.34 4.39 18.83
C GLY A 525 11.25 3.18 19.05
N PHE A 526 10.81 1.99 18.67
CA PHE A 526 11.57 0.72 18.78
C PHE A 526 12.06 0.38 20.19
N ARG A 527 11.44 0.92 21.24
CA ARG A 527 11.78 0.68 22.64
C ARG A 527 10.69 -0.13 23.34
N SER A 528 11.12 -1.05 24.23
CA SER A 528 10.20 -1.81 25.08
C SER A 528 9.49 -0.86 26.06
N LEU A 529 8.21 -1.13 26.39
CA LEU A 529 7.37 -0.35 27.28
C LEU A 529 7.02 1.07 26.77
N HIS A 530 7.47 1.46 25.60
CA HIS A 530 7.08 2.69 24.91
C HIS A 530 6.04 2.40 23.82
N SER A 531 5.12 3.32 23.61
CA SER A 531 4.06 3.19 22.61
C SER A 531 3.72 4.53 21.97
N THR A 532 3.02 4.49 20.83
CA THR A 532 2.47 5.71 20.21
C THR A 532 1.52 6.42 21.16
N LEU A 533 0.77 5.68 22.00
CA LEU A 533 -0.13 6.23 23.01
C LEU A 533 0.63 7.05 24.05
N THR A 534 1.69 6.49 24.64
CA THR A 534 2.46 7.19 25.70
C THR A 534 3.15 8.44 25.18
N ALA A 535 3.74 8.38 23.97
CA ALA A 535 4.36 9.51 23.32
C ALA A 535 3.38 10.65 22.98
N LEU A 536 2.18 10.29 22.51
CA LEU A 536 1.14 11.29 22.20
C LEU A 536 0.52 11.88 23.45
N LEU A 537 0.26 11.07 24.50
CA LEU A 537 -0.26 11.57 25.79
C LEU A 537 0.69 12.58 26.43
N GLU A 538 1.99 12.27 26.46
CA GLU A 538 3.00 13.19 26.99
C GLU A 538 3.01 14.51 26.21
N ALA A 539 3.00 14.43 24.86
CA ALA A 539 2.98 15.63 24.03
C ALA A 539 1.73 16.48 24.25
N THR A 540 0.54 15.87 24.15
CA THR A 540 -0.73 16.61 24.27
C THR A 540 -0.98 17.15 25.67
N ASN A 541 -0.58 16.40 26.71
CA ASN A 541 -0.66 16.88 28.08
C ASN A 541 0.24 18.11 28.31
N SER A 542 1.50 18.06 27.85
CA SER A 542 2.42 19.20 27.92
C SER A 542 1.85 20.45 27.21
N TRP A 543 1.28 20.26 26.01
CA TRP A 543 0.67 21.37 25.26
C TRP A 543 -0.55 21.95 25.98
N SER A 544 -1.41 21.10 26.57
CA SER A 544 -2.59 21.53 27.31
C SER A 544 -2.20 22.34 28.58
N VAL A 545 -1.21 21.84 29.34
CA VAL A 545 -0.69 22.58 30.51
C VAL A 545 -0.14 23.95 30.11
N ASN A 546 0.57 24.06 29.02
CA ASN A 546 1.06 25.34 28.51
C ASN A 546 -0.10 26.28 28.10
N ILE A 547 -1.16 25.74 27.49
CA ILE A 547 -2.37 26.53 27.15
C ILE A 547 -3.04 27.08 28.42
N ASP A 548 -3.20 26.24 29.46
CA ASP A 548 -3.82 26.63 30.74
C ASP A 548 -3.00 27.71 31.43
N ASN A 549 -1.66 27.68 31.33
CA ASN A 549 -0.74 28.70 31.85
C ASN A 549 -0.64 29.93 30.92
N GLY A 550 -1.44 30.00 29.87
CA GLY A 550 -1.49 31.15 28.95
C GLY A 550 -0.31 31.22 28.00
N PHE A 551 0.35 30.11 27.65
CA PHE A 551 1.39 30.06 26.61
C PHE A 551 0.81 29.61 25.28
N LEU A 552 1.49 29.97 24.20
CA LEU A 552 1.37 29.36 22.88
C LEU A 552 2.47 28.31 22.74
N ASN A 553 2.14 27.19 22.09
CA ASN A 553 3.12 26.18 21.76
C ASN A 553 3.44 26.24 20.25
N GLY A 554 4.70 26.42 19.90
CA GLY A 554 5.21 26.23 18.55
C GLY A 554 5.74 24.80 18.40
N VAL A 555 5.06 24.01 17.61
CA VAL A 555 5.44 22.60 17.40
C VAL A 555 5.91 22.41 15.96
N VAL A 556 7.18 22.03 15.79
CA VAL A 556 7.74 21.72 14.49
C VAL A 556 7.79 20.18 14.32
N PHE A 557 7.06 19.68 13.33
CA PHE A 557 7.07 18.27 12.93
C PHE A 557 8.14 18.09 11.85
N ILE A 558 9.18 17.35 12.18
CA ILE A 558 10.39 17.18 11.37
C ILE A 558 10.26 15.91 10.51
N ASP A 559 10.46 16.03 9.21
CA ASP A 559 10.53 14.90 8.27
C ASP A 559 11.94 14.80 7.69
N LEU A 560 12.62 13.66 7.89
CA LEU A 560 13.96 13.41 7.35
C LEU A 560 13.85 12.71 5.98
N LYS A 561 14.72 13.10 5.04
CA LYS A 561 14.79 12.44 3.72
C LYS A 561 15.47 11.07 3.87
N LYS A 562 14.72 9.97 3.62
CA LYS A 562 15.30 8.62 3.55
C LYS A 562 16.20 8.23 4.75
N ALA A 563 15.81 8.59 5.97
CA ALA A 563 16.63 8.55 7.18
C ALA A 563 17.40 7.22 7.42
N PHE A 564 16.80 6.06 7.13
CA PHE A 564 17.46 4.76 7.23
C PHE A 564 18.50 4.50 6.13
N ASP A 565 18.30 5.10 4.96
CA ASP A 565 19.16 4.88 3.79
C ASP A 565 20.39 5.80 3.79
N THR A 566 20.36 6.86 4.63
CA THR A 566 21.40 7.91 4.67
C THR A 566 22.34 7.83 5.88
N ILE A 567 22.24 6.80 6.73
CA ILE A 567 23.14 6.60 7.86
C ILE A 567 24.59 6.47 7.36
N ASP A 568 25.47 7.35 7.82
CA ASP A 568 26.90 7.29 7.52
C ASP A 568 27.57 6.22 8.39
N HIS A 569 28.28 5.29 7.74
CA HIS A 569 28.92 4.15 8.42
C HIS A 569 30.07 4.57 9.33
N GLU A 570 30.85 5.60 8.99
CA GLU A 570 31.94 6.10 9.83
C GLU A 570 31.39 6.79 11.09
N ILE A 571 30.34 7.61 10.93
CA ILE A 571 29.69 8.30 12.04
C ILE A 571 29.11 7.30 13.04
N ILE A 572 28.36 6.26 12.56
CA ILE A 572 27.78 5.28 13.48
C ILE A 572 28.84 4.45 14.20
N LEU A 573 29.96 4.11 13.55
CA LEU A 573 31.08 3.41 14.20
C LEU A 573 31.76 4.28 15.28
N ARG A 574 31.94 5.58 15.04
CA ARG A 574 32.41 6.51 16.06
C ARG A 574 31.41 6.61 17.22
N LYS A 575 30.11 6.76 16.94
CA LYS A 575 29.07 6.79 17.99
C LYS A 575 29.07 5.50 18.81
N LEU A 576 29.28 4.33 18.19
CA LEU A 576 29.42 3.06 18.92
C LEU A 576 30.58 3.09 19.95
N SER A 577 31.72 3.72 19.62
CA SER A 577 32.83 3.87 20.58
C SER A 577 32.42 4.76 21.76
N TYR A 578 31.68 5.84 21.54
CA TYR A 578 31.16 6.70 22.62
C TYR A 578 30.12 5.98 23.49
N PHE A 579 29.37 5.01 22.93
CA PHE A 579 28.52 4.12 23.70
C PHE A 579 29.30 3.02 24.42
N GLY A 580 30.63 3.02 24.41
CA GLY A 580 31.48 2.13 25.17
C GLY A 580 31.80 0.81 24.47
N ALA A 581 31.51 0.64 23.16
CA ALA A 581 31.89 -0.55 22.43
C ALA A 581 33.41 -0.70 22.34
N ASP A 582 33.92 -1.90 22.66
CA ASP A 582 35.36 -2.24 22.55
C ASP A 582 35.83 -2.39 21.09
N GLN A 583 37.10 -2.37 20.86
CA GLN A 583 37.67 -2.44 19.52
C GLN A 583 37.30 -3.72 18.75
N ALA A 584 37.14 -4.83 19.40
CA ALA A 584 36.72 -6.09 18.78
C ALA A 584 35.26 -5.99 18.29
N THR A 585 34.37 -5.41 19.08
CA THR A 585 32.99 -5.13 18.74
C THR A 585 32.89 -4.12 17.57
N ILE A 586 33.68 -3.04 17.63
CA ILE A 586 33.71 -2.02 16.54
C ILE A 586 34.19 -2.69 15.25
N LYS A 587 35.23 -3.51 15.27
CA LYS A 587 35.70 -4.26 14.10
C LYS A 587 34.62 -5.14 13.51
N TRP A 588 33.84 -5.84 14.36
CA TRP A 588 32.73 -6.65 13.91
C TRP A 588 31.63 -5.80 13.22
N PHE A 589 31.22 -4.66 13.83
CA PHE A 589 30.25 -3.73 13.21
C PHE A 589 30.77 -3.10 11.93
N GLN A 590 32.08 -2.79 11.87
CA GLN A 590 32.71 -2.33 10.64
C GLN A 590 32.58 -3.38 9.53
N SER A 591 32.89 -4.64 9.83
CA SER A 591 32.70 -5.74 8.88
C SER A 591 31.22 -5.92 8.51
N TYR A 592 30.27 -5.78 9.46
CA TYR A 592 28.83 -5.87 9.19
C TYR A 592 28.33 -4.78 8.23
N LEU A 593 28.85 -3.55 8.34
CA LEU A 593 28.41 -2.39 7.56
C LEU A 593 29.14 -2.28 6.20
N SER A 594 30.42 -2.66 6.12
CA SER A 594 31.23 -2.54 4.90
C SER A 594 30.88 -3.60 3.84
N ASP A 595 31.21 -3.31 2.58
CA ASP A 595 31.09 -4.21 1.42
C ASP A 595 29.68 -4.82 1.24
N ARG A 596 28.67 -4.10 1.67
CA ARG A 596 27.28 -4.53 1.47
C ARG A 596 26.89 -4.37 0.02
N THR A 597 26.11 -5.34 -0.46
CA THR A 597 25.60 -5.32 -1.83
C THR A 597 24.13 -5.59 -1.86
N GLN A 598 23.50 -5.19 -2.96
CA GLN A 598 22.07 -5.47 -3.18
C GLN A 598 21.77 -5.83 -4.63
N ARG A 599 20.66 -6.55 -4.79
CA ARG A 599 20.03 -6.83 -6.08
C ARG A 599 18.55 -6.53 -5.98
N CYS A 600 18.05 -5.70 -6.89
CA CYS A 600 16.63 -5.32 -6.89
C CYS A 600 15.78 -6.36 -7.62
N ASN A 601 14.63 -6.73 -7.05
CA ASN A 601 13.69 -7.68 -7.66
C ASN A 601 12.40 -6.96 -8.05
N VAL A 602 12.17 -6.83 -9.35
CA VAL A 602 10.96 -6.23 -9.91
C VAL A 602 10.23 -7.24 -10.77
N ASN A 603 8.97 -7.54 -10.42
CA ASN A 603 8.12 -8.50 -11.14
C ASN A 603 8.73 -9.90 -11.34
N GLY A 604 9.74 -10.26 -10.53
CA GLY A 604 10.46 -11.54 -10.61
C GLY A 604 11.77 -11.49 -11.40
N SER A 605 12.12 -10.36 -12.00
CA SER A 605 13.45 -10.12 -12.60
C SER A 605 14.38 -9.52 -11.56
N LEU A 606 15.61 -10.03 -11.47
CA LEU A 606 16.66 -9.52 -10.60
C LEU A 606 17.61 -8.63 -11.40
N SER A 607 18.04 -7.53 -10.79
CA SER A 607 19.09 -6.67 -11.31
C SER A 607 20.49 -7.31 -11.19
N THR A 608 21.48 -6.67 -11.76
CA THR A 608 22.88 -6.84 -11.43
C THR A 608 23.14 -6.50 -9.95
N THR A 609 24.30 -6.87 -9.44
CA THR A 609 24.72 -6.58 -8.06
C THR A 609 25.31 -5.16 -8.01
N SER A 610 24.83 -4.34 -7.06
CA SER A 610 25.39 -3.00 -6.80
C SER A 610 25.81 -2.86 -5.35
N THR A 611 26.90 -2.11 -5.13
CA THR A 611 27.44 -1.84 -3.80
C THR A 611 26.61 -0.79 -3.06
N VAL A 612 26.44 -0.96 -1.76
CA VAL A 612 25.76 -0.03 -0.85
C VAL A 612 26.79 0.54 0.11
N THR A 613 27.04 1.84 0.03
CA THR A 613 28.13 2.53 0.78
C THR A 613 27.65 3.21 2.06
N CYS A 614 26.32 3.37 2.23
CA CYS A 614 25.72 4.03 3.40
C CYS A 614 24.34 3.44 3.70
N GLY A 615 23.78 3.82 4.82
CA GLY A 615 22.49 3.33 5.27
C GLY A 615 22.53 1.94 5.92
N VAL A 616 21.39 1.55 6.50
CA VAL A 616 21.16 0.22 7.06
C VAL A 616 20.01 -0.46 6.33
N PRO A 617 20.06 -1.80 6.13
CA PRO A 617 19.04 -2.49 5.34
C PRO A 617 17.66 -2.37 5.98
N GLN A 618 16.70 -1.77 5.25
CA GLN A 618 15.31 -1.71 5.68
C GLN A 618 14.68 -3.12 5.69
N GLY A 619 14.78 -3.82 6.82
CA GLY A 619 14.33 -5.21 6.98
C GLY A 619 15.35 -6.12 7.70
N SER A 620 16.50 -5.59 8.10
CA SER A 620 17.42 -6.18 9.08
C SER A 620 16.84 -6.03 10.51
N ILE A 621 17.39 -6.75 11.45
CA ILE A 621 17.02 -6.65 12.88
C ILE A 621 17.85 -5.57 13.57
N LEU A 622 19.12 -5.43 13.18
CA LEU A 622 20.01 -4.40 13.74
C LEU A 622 19.71 -3.00 13.22
N GLY A 623 19.21 -2.86 12.00
CA GLY A 623 19.00 -1.54 11.38
C GLY A 623 18.23 -0.55 12.24
N PRO A 624 17.07 -0.90 12.82
CA PRO A 624 16.32 0.00 13.71
C PRO A 624 17.14 0.44 14.94
N LEU A 625 17.90 -0.45 15.56
CA LEU A 625 18.71 -0.13 16.74
C LEU A 625 19.88 0.80 16.39
N LEU A 626 20.58 0.53 15.29
CA LEU A 626 21.65 1.40 14.79
C LEU A 626 21.12 2.79 14.43
N PHE A 627 19.91 2.87 13.86
CA PHE A 627 19.26 4.15 13.61
C PHE A 627 18.94 4.90 14.93
N LEU A 628 18.40 4.22 15.94
CA LEU A 628 18.18 4.85 17.24
C LEU A 628 19.48 5.40 17.86
N MET A 629 20.57 4.64 17.79
CA MET A 629 21.88 5.10 18.28
C MET A 629 22.41 6.29 17.47
N TYR A 630 22.14 6.29 16.15
CA TYR A 630 22.57 7.36 15.26
C TYR A 630 21.97 8.72 15.60
N ILE A 631 20.68 8.73 15.95
CA ILE A 631 19.93 9.98 16.26
C ILE A 631 19.82 10.26 17.76
N ASN A 632 20.43 9.43 18.61
CA ASN A 632 20.25 9.49 20.07
C ASN A 632 20.67 10.82 20.70
N ASP A 633 21.64 11.50 20.12
CA ASP A 633 22.22 12.75 20.56
C ASP A 633 21.50 14.00 20.00
N LEU A 634 20.45 13.83 19.19
CA LEU A 634 19.66 14.97 18.67
C LEU A 634 19.17 15.91 19.80
N PRO A 635 18.66 15.42 20.94
CA PRO A 635 18.25 16.31 22.02
C PRO A 635 19.37 17.21 22.56
N ASN A 636 20.63 16.81 22.42
CA ASN A 636 21.78 17.54 22.95
C ASN A 636 22.11 18.81 22.12
N CYS A 637 21.57 18.97 20.93
CA CYS A 637 21.72 20.18 20.15
C CYS A 637 20.70 21.26 20.51
N LEU A 638 19.64 20.91 21.24
CA LEU A 638 18.54 21.80 21.61
C LEU A 638 18.78 22.38 23.00
N ARG A 639 18.40 23.68 23.19
CA ARG A 639 18.56 24.39 24.47
C ARG A 639 17.24 24.51 25.24
N ASP A 640 16.25 25.08 24.56
CA ASP A 640 14.95 25.41 25.16
C ASP A 640 13.80 24.56 24.61
N ALA A 641 14.02 23.86 23.50
CA ALA A 641 12.99 23.02 22.91
C ALA A 641 12.88 21.67 23.60
N ALA A 642 11.65 21.17 23.73
CA ALA A 642 11.35 19.80 24.18
C ALA A 642 11.20 18.88 22.98
N PRO A 643 12.21 18.04 22.66
CA PRO A 643 12.13 17.07 21.57
C PRO A 643 11.33 15.85 21.97
N ARG A 644 10.58 15.29 21.03
CA ARG A 644 9.91 14.00 21.15
C ARG A 644 10.15 13.22 19.87
N MET A 645 10.75 12.06 20.01
CA MET A 645 11.16 11.20 18.90
C MET A 645 10.40 9.87 18.92
N PHE A 646 9.91 9.44 17.79
CA PHE A 646 9.39 8.10 17.56
C PHE A 646 10.00 7.51 16.28
N ALA A 647 11.17 6.90 16.42
CA ALA A 647 12.07 6.57 15.32
C ALA A 647 12.47 7.84 14.54
N ASP A 648 12.16 7.90 13.23
CA ASP A 648 12.39 9.06 12.36
C ASP A 648 11.36 10.18 12.51
N ASP A 649 10.15 9.87 13.03
CA ASP A 649 9.13 10.87 13.32
C ASP A 649 9.54 11.66 14.56
N THR A 650 9.97 12.91 14.38
CA THR A 650 10.45 13.80 15.45
C THR A 650 9.61 15.07 15.47
N ASN A 651 9.24 15.52 16.65
CA ASN A 651 8.72 16.86 16.85
C ASN A 651 9.49 17.59 17.95
N ILE A 652 9.66 18.89 17.78
CA ILE A 652 10.22 19.77 18.80
C ILE A 652 9.15 20.78 19.21
N THR A 653 8.98 20.97 20.50
CA THR A 653 8.01 21.91 21.09
C THR A 653 8.71 23.02 21.83
N LEU A 654 8.31 24.26 21.53
CA LEU A 654 8.67 25.45 22.28
C LEU A 654 7.41 26.15 22.78
N SER A 655 7.51 26.90 23.87
CA SER A 655 6.39 27.66 24.41
C SER A 655 6.79 29.10 24.69
N ALA A 656 5.93 30.05 24.34
CA ALA A 656 6.12 31.46 24.61
C ALA A 656 4.79 32.16 24.87
N LYS A 657 4.86 33.34 25.53
CA LYS A 657 3.67 34.14 25.79
C LYS A 657 3.22 34.96 24.59
N THR A 658 4.15 35.31 23.71
CA THR A 658 3.87 36.07 22.49
C THR A 658 4.31 35.32 21.26
N VAL A 659 3.72 35.63 20.10
CA VAL A 659 4.08 35.06 18.83
C VAL A 659 5.48 35.50 18.37
N ALA A 660 5.87 36.72 18.71
CA ALA A 660 7.20 37.23 18.40
C ALA A 660 8.32 36.46 19.13
N ASP A 661 8.15 36.24 20.44
CA ASP A 661 9.08 35.42 21.23
C ASP A 661 9.16 33.99 20.71
N LEU A 662 7.98 33.43 20.36
CA LEU A 662 7.89 32.09 19.83
C LEU A 662 8.64 31.94 18.49
N LYS A 663 8.53 32.95 17.60
CA LYS A 663 9.23 32.97 16.32
C LYS A 663 10.75 33.00 16.55
N LEU A 664 11.24 33.84 17.43
CA LEU A 664 12.68 33.93 17.76
C LEU A 664 13.19 32.59 18.33
N ALA A 665 12.48 32.03 19.31
CA ALA A 665 12.85 30.75 19.93
C ALA A 665 12.85 29.59 18.90
N VAL A 666 11.82 29.47 18.08
CA VAL A 666 11.75 28.42 17.04
C VAL A 666 12.87 28.57 16.02
N THR A 667 13.15 29.80 15.57
CA THR A 667 14.23 30.05 14.61
C THR A 667 15.59 29.68 15.18
N SER A 668 15.87 30.04 16.45
CA SER A 668 17.13 29.71 17.12
C SER A 668 17.32 28.19 17.22
N GLU A 669 16.29 27.46 17.64
CA GLU A 669 16.38 26.00 17.81
C GLU A 669 16.47 25.26 16.47
N LEU A 670 15.82 25.76 15.43
CA LEU A 670 15.95 25.20 14.09
C LEU A 670 17.38 25.41 13.51
N ASN A 671 18.04 26.50 13.85
CA ASN A 671 19.44 26.68 13.49
C ASN A 671 20.35 25.68 14.22
N ASN A 672 20.13 25.44 15.52
CA ASN A 672 20.86 24.42 16.28
C ASN A 672 20.64 23.03 15.68
N LEU A 673 19.39 22.70 15.36
CA LEU A 673 19.02 21.44 14.69
C LEU A 673 19.71 21.30 13.33
N THR A 674 19.75 22.36 12.54
CA THR A 674 20.39 22.36 11.22
C THR A 674 21.88 22.09 11.32
N CYS A 675 22.59 22.68 12.31
CA CYS A 675 24.00 22.39 12.58
C CYS A 675 24.19 20.92 12.94
N TRP A 676 23.32 20.36 13.80
CA TRP A 676 23.36 18.93 14.15
C TRP A 676 23.11 18.02 12.94
N LEU A 677 22.11 18.35 12.10
CA LEU A 677 21.79 17.59 10.88
C LEU A 677 22.99 17.57 9.91
N ARG A 678 23.65 18.70 9.71
CA ARG A 678 24.86 18.81 8.87
C ARG A 678 26.00 17.96 9.44
N ALA A 679 26.26 18.05 10.76
CA ALA A 679 27.27 17.24 11.43
C ALA A 679 27.02 15.73 11.25
N ASN A 680 25.76 15.30 11.27
CA ASN A 680 25.34 13.90 11.11
C ASN A 680 25.03 13.51 9.65
N ARG A 681 25.32 14.36 8.67
CA ARG A 681 25.06 14.10 7.23
C ARG A 681 23.61 13.66 6.94
N LEU A 682 22.65 14.24 7.67
CA LEU A 682 21.22 13.98 7.48
C LEU A 682 20.54 15.13 6.75
N SER A 683 19.70 14.81 5.79
CA SER A 683 18.98 15.80 4.99
C SER A 683 17.56 16.00 5.51
N LEU A 684 17.20 17.26 5.80
CA LEU A 684 15.84 17.64 6.15
C LEU A 684 14.94 17.70 4.91
N ASN A 685 13.71 17.22 5.06
CA ASN A 685 12.68 17.40 4.05
C ASN A 685 11.84 18.64 4.35
N VAL A 686 12.36 19.82 4.02
CA VAL A 686 11.70 21.11 4.32
C VAL A 686 10.26 21.15 3.77
N ALA A 687 10.02 20.60 2.59
CA ALA A 687 8.68 20.59 1.98
C ALA A 687 7.63 19.78 2.76
N LYS A 688 8.06 18.87 3.65
CA LYS A 688 7.19 18.07 4.51
C LYS A 688 7.35 18.40 5.99
N THR A 689 8.33 19.20 6.36
CA THR A 689 8.45 19.72 7.71
C THR A 689 7.38 20.77 7.91
N GLU A 690 6.59 20.65 8.98
CA GLU A 690 5.42 21.48 9.22
C GLU A 690 5.53 22.16 10.57
N LEU A 691 5.14 23.45 10.62
CA LEU A 691 4.99 24.19 11.86
C LEU A 691 3.50 24.29 12.22
N MET A 692 3.15 23.96 13.45
CA MET A 692 1.81 24.18 14.00
C MET A 692 1.89 24.99 15.27
N ILE A 693 1.08 26.05 15.37
CA ILE A 693 0.95 26.84 16.59
C ILE A 693 -0.29 26.32 17.32
N ILE A 694 -0.07 25.79 18.52
CA ILE A 694 -1.14 25.23 19.35
C ILE A 694 -1.44 26.19 20.49
N GLY A 695 -2.73 26.58 20.66
CA GLY A 695 -3.15 27.50 21.66
C GLY A 695 -4.67 27.61 21.85
N SER A 696 -5.11 28.45 22.79
CA SER A 696 -6.54 28.72 22.94
C SER A 696 -7.09 29.43 21.69
N ARG A 697 -8.38 29.24 21.41
CA ARG A 697 -9.05 29.85 20.26
C ARG A 697 -8.91 31.36 20.22
N GLN A 698 -9.02 32.02 21.42
CA GLN A 698 -8.92 33.44 21.52
C GLN A 698 -7.53 33.97 21.17
N ARG A 699 -6.47 33.30 21.65
CA ARG A 699 -5.07 33.69 21.38
C ARG A 699 -4.66 33.43 19.93
N LEU A 700 -5.09 32.33 19.36
CA LEU A 700 -4.83 32.01 17.94
C LEU A 700 -5.46 33.08 17.01
N HIS A 701 -6.64 33.61 17.38
CA HIS A 701 -7.29 34.69 16.61
C HIS A 701 -6.69 36.07 16.81
N SER A 702 -6.22 36.37 18.03
CA SER A 702 -5.76 37.72 18.36
C SER A 702 -4.29 38.00 18.07
N GLN A 703 -3.46 36.95 17.94
CA GLN A 703 -2.01 37.09 17.86
C GLN A 703 -1.34 36.42 16.66
N CYS A 704 -2.06 35.66 15.86
CA CYS A 704 -1.43 34.88 14.78
C CYS A 704 -1.54 35.59 13.43
N ASP A 705 -0.87 36.71 13.30
CA ASP A 705 -0.46 37.22 11.99
C ASP A 705 0.64 36.32 11.39
N GLU A 706 0.93 36.43 10.11
CA GLU A 706 1.82 35.53 9.35
C GLU A 706 3.18 35.35 10.05
N ILE A 707 3.44 34.11 10.50
CA ILE A 707 4.75 33.72 11.01
C ILE A 707 5.46 32.96 9.91
N ASP A 708 6.40 33.64 9.28
CA ASP A 708 7.32 33.03 8.34
C ASP A 708 8.56 32.54 9.09
N ILE A 709 8.77 31.23 9.06
CA ILE A 709 9.97 30.58 9.57
C ILE A 709 10.67 29.88 8.41
N CYS A 710 11.96 30.15 8.27
CA CYS A 710 12.79 29.56 7.22
C CYS A 710 13.86 28.65 7.83
N ILE A 711 14.20 27.60 7.10
CA ILE A 711 15.41 26.78 7.30
C ILE A 711 16.20 26.81 6.00
N ASP A 712 17.47 27.19 6.04
CA ASP A 712 18.33 27.30 4.85
C ASP A 712 17.61 28.06 3.71
N GLU A 713 17.07 29.26 4.03
CA GLU A 713 16.33 30.16 3.11
C GLU A 713 15.02 29.56 2.53
N LYS A 714 14.63 28.37 2.95
CA LYS A 714 13.38 27.71 2.52
C LYS A 714 12.31 27.84 3.61
N MET A 715 11.16 28.32 3.23
CA MET A 715 10.02 28.51 4.13
C MET A 715 9.41 27.22 4.60
N ILE A 716 9.20 27.05 5.92
CA ILE A 716 8.46 25.92 6.49
C ILE A 716 6.98 26.20 6.39
N LYS A 717 6.22 25.18 5.98
CA LYS A 717 4.77 25.29 5.86
C LYS A 717 4.12 25.34 7.23
N ARG A 718 3.38 26.41 7.50
CA ARG A 718 2.47 26.48 8.63
C ARG A 718 1.19 25.71 8.33
N VAL A 719 0.69 24.95 9.31
CA VAL A 719 -0.51 24.13 9.20
C VAL A 719 -1.43 24.29 10.42
N ASP A 720 -2.74 24.21 10.22
CA ASP A 720 -3.74 24.22 11.30
C ASP A 720 -4.02 22.83 11.83
N HIS A 721 -3.64 21.80 11.13
CA HIS A 721 -3.73 20.40 11.53
C HIS A 721 -2.70 19.55 10.80
N THR A 722 -2.16 18.56 11.50
CA THR A 722 -1.21 17.59 10.92
C THR A 722 -1.45 16.21 11.45
N LYS A 723 -0.85 15.21 10.80
CA LYS A 723 -0.96 13.82 11.21
C LYS A 723 0.34 13.36 11.86
N SER A 724 0.30 13.12 13.18
CA SER A 724 1.41 12.57 13.95
C SER A 724 1.03 11.23 14.56
N LEU A 725 1.89 10.22 14.41
CA LEU A 725 1.74 8.85 14.94
C LEU A 725 0.33 8.26 14.75
N GLY A 726 -0.33 8.59 13.63
CA GLY A 726 -1.66 8.05 13.29
C GLY A 726 -2.86 8.90 13.74
N LEU A 727 -2.68 9.88 14.62
CA LEU A 727 -3.72 10.86 15.01
C LEU A 727 -3.61 12.11 14.14
N THR A 728 -4.75 12.72 13.84
CA THR A 728 -4.84 14.06 13.24
C THR A 728 -5.01 15.05 14.37
N ILE A 729 -3.98 15.87 14.65
CA ILE A 729 -3.91 16.87 15.70
C ILE A 729 -4.24 18.21 15.06
N ASP A 730 -5.09 19.01 15.70
CA ASP A 730 -5.43 20.37 15.26
C ASP A 730 -4.91 21.43 16.24
N ALA A 731 -4.73 22.65 15.78
CA ALA A 731 -4.14 23.78 16.52
C ALA A 731 -4.88 24.13 17.83
N GLN A 732 -6.12 23.67 18.01
CA GLN A 732 -6.93 23.92 19.22
C GLN A 732 -7.08 22.67 20.10
N LEU A 733 -6.49 21.53 19.70
CA LEU A 733 -6.69 20.21 20.31
C LEU A 733 -8.18 19.82 20.41
N SER A 734 -9.00 20.25 19.44
CA SER A 734 -10.44 20.04 19.42
C SER A 734 -10.83 18.64 18.96
N TRP A 735 -9.93 17.93 18.30
CA TRP A 735 -10.10 16.58 17.73
C TRP A 735 -11.16 16.46 16.63
N SER A 736 -11.73 17.58 16.18
CA SER A 736 -12.82 17.58 15.18
C SER A 736 -12.40 16.88 13.88
N LYS A 737 -11.23 17.20 13.36
CA LYS A 737 -10.68 16.58 12.13
C LYS A 737 -10.38 15.10 12.30
N HIS A 738 -9.85 14.72 13.46
CA HIS A 738 -9.57 13.32 13.80
C HIS A 738 -10.85 12.49 13.82
N VAL A 739 -11.88 12.97 14.53
CA VAL A 739 -13.18 12.30 14.63
C VAL A 739 -13.85 12.20 13.24
N GLU A 740 -13.76 13.24 12.39
CA GLU A 740 -14.23 13.15 11.01
C GLU A 740 -13.57 12.01 10.22
N GLU A 741 -12.24 11.85 10.35
CA GLU A 741 -11.52 10.74 9.71
C GLU A 741 -11.96 9.37 10.26
N ILE A 742 -12.12 9.25 11.59
CA ILE A 742 -12.63 8.03 12.21
C ILE A 742 -14.02 7.71 11.66
N CYS A 743 -14.92 8.71 11.62
CA CYS A 743 -16.28 8.53 11.10
C CYS A 743 -16.29 8.01 9.67
N LYS A 744 -15.45 8.55 8.78
CA LYS A 744 -15.32 8.08 7.39
C LYS A 744 -14.86 6.62 7.32
N LYS A 745 -13.78 6.28 8.05
CA LYS A 745 -13.19 4.92 8.06
C LYS A 745 -14.14 3.89 8.69
N ALA A 746 -14.75 4.22 9.84
CA ALA A 746 -15.69 3.35 10.54
C ALA A 746 -16.98 3.13 9.74
N SER A 747 -17.55 4.17 9.12
CA SER A 747 -18.74 4.05 8.26
C SER A 747 -18.49 3.11 7.08
N SER A 748 -17.34 3.23 6.43
CA SER A 748 -16.92 2.32 5.35
C SER A 748 -16.82 0.87 5.85
N ALA A 749 -16.19 0.66 7.00
CA ALA A 749 -16.04 -0.67 7.58
C ALA A 749 -17.40 -1.28 7.99
N ILE A 750 -18.31 -0.48 8.56
CA ILE A 750 -19.68 -0.90 8.90
C ILE A 750 -20.47 -1.26 7.63
N GLY A 751 -20.33 -0.48 6.56
CA GLY A 751 -20.91 -0.81 5.25
C GLY A 751 -20.41 -2.16 4.72
N GLY A 752 -19.10 -2.42 4.85
CA GLY A 752 -18.50 -3.72 4.55
C GLY A 752 -19.09 -4.85 5.40
N LEU A 753 -19.22 -4.64 6.71
CA LEU A 753 -19.80 -5.61 7.64
C LEU A 753 -21.28 -5.93 7.29
N LYS A 754 -22.07 -4.90 6.95
CA LYS A 754 -23.48 -5.06 6.54
C LYS A 754 -23.61 -5.97 5.31
N ARG A 755 -22.72 -5.85 4.32
CA ARG A 755 -22.73 -6.71 3.12
C ARG A 755 -22.33 -8.16 3.41
N VAL A 756 -21.39 -8.36 4.32
CA VAL A 756 -20.88 -9.68 4.69
C VAL A 756 -21.84 -10.41 5.64
N ARG A 757 -22.58 -9.68 6.46
CA ARG A 757 -23.48 -10.18 7.51
C ARG A 757 -24.45 -11.30 7.09
N PRO A 758 -25.07 -11.28 5.88
CA PRO A 758 -25.96 -12.36 5.44
C PRO A 758 -25.28 -13.73 5.25
N PHE A 759 -23.97 -13.77 5.16
CA PHE A 759 -23.17 -14.96 4.85
C PHE A 759 -22.46 -15.56 6.06
N ILE A 760 -22.53 -14.92 7.25
CA ILE A 760 -21.77 -15.28 8.44
C ILE A 760 -22.67 -15.38 9.69
N SER A 761 -22.19 -16.09 10.72
CA SER A 761 -22.85 -16.19 12.03
C SER A 761 -22.75 -14.88 12.81
N LYS A 762 -23.56 -14.73 13.89
CA LYS A 762 -23.51 -13.58 14.79
C LYS A 762 -22.14 -13.47 15.46
N ASP A 763 -21.59 -14.57 15.96
CA ASP A 763 -20.31 -14.59 16.67
C ASP A 763 -19.15 -14.14 15.77
N LEU A 764 -19.15 -14.62 14.52
CA LEU A 764 -18.15 -14.20 13.55
C LEU A 764 -18.34 -12.71 13.16
N THR A 765 -19.57 -12.19 13.16
CA THR A 765 -19.85 -10.78 12.94
C THR A 765 -19.25 -9.92 14.06
N VAL A 766 -19.37 -10.37 15.32
CA VAL A 766 -18.74 -9.70 16.48
C VAL A 766 -17.22 -9.73 16.36
N GLN A 767 -16.62 -10.87 15.98
CA GLN A 767 -15.16 -10.97 15.77
C GLN A 767 -14.66 -10.00 14.69
N ILE A 768 -15.42 -9.85 13.59
CA ILE A 768 -15.08 -8.90 12.52
C ILE A 768 -15.21 -7.46 13.02
N TYR A 769 -16.24 -7.14 13.79
CA TYR A 769 -16.39 -5.84 14.43
C TYR A 769 -15.20 -5.51 15.33
N ASN A 770 -14.87 -6.41 16.25
CA ASN A 770 -13.75 -6.23 17.17
C ASN A 770 -12.40 -6.05 16.48
N ALA A 771 -12.20 -6.65 15.32
CA ALA A 771 -10.92 -6.58 14.63
C ALA A 771 -10.82 -5.49 13.54
N LEU A 772 -11.93 -5.05 12.93
CA LEU A 772 -11.91 -4.09 11.82
C LEU A 772 -12.56 -2.73 12.14
N ILE A 773 -13.43 -2.67 13.12
CA ILE A 773 -14.21 -1.46 13.41
C ILE A 773 -13.84 -0.89 14.76
N LEU A 774 -13.82 -1.72 15.79
CA LEU A 774 -13.46 -1.31 17.16
C LEU A 774 -12.09 -0.63 17.25
N PRO A 775 -11.03 -1.08 16.55
CA PRO A 775 -9.72 -0.40 16.61
C PRO A 775 -9.72 1.06 16.16
N TYR A 776 -10.69 1.50 15.36
CA TYR A 776 -10.81 2.93 15.03
C TYR A 776 -11.26 3.78 16.23
N PHE A 777 -12.02 3.20 17.14
CA PHE A 777 -12.46 3.88 18.36
C PHE A 777 -11.44 3.75 19.50
N ASP A 778 -10.67 2.66 19.52
CA ASP A 778 -9.74 2.37 20.65
C ASP A 778 -8.35 2.96 20.43
N TYR A 779 -7.92 3.18 19.17
CA TYR A 779 -6.55 3.62 18.91
C TYR A 779 -6.26 4.97 19.52
N CYS A 780 -5.36 4.97 20.51
CA CYS A 780 -4.96 6.16 21.29
C CYS A 780 -6.15 6.95 21.86
N SER A 781 -7.28 6.30 22.18
CA SER A 781 -8.48 6.95 22.71
C SER A 781 -8.24 7.85 23.93
N PRO A 782 -7.38 7.50 24.93
CA PRO A 782 -7.11 8.39 26.05
C PRO A 782 -6.52 9.76 25.65
N VAL A 783 -5.93 9.87 24.46
CA VAL A 783 -5.37 11.16 23.98
C VAL A 783 -6.47 12.13 23.55
N TRP A 784 -7.54 11.63 22.96
CA TRP A 784 -8.60 12.43 22.34
C TRP A 784 -9.99 12.27 22.99
N ASP A 785 -10.04 11.61 24.17
CA ASP A 785 -11.28 11.45 24.96
C ASP A 785 -11.80 12.79 25.55
N CYS A 786 -10.94 13.80 25.61
CA CYS A 786 -11.32 15.16 25.99
C CYS A 786 -12.12 15.93 24.92
N MET A 787 -12.56 15.26 23.86
CA MET A 787 -13.38 15.87 22.82
C MET A 787 -14.75 16.37 23.33
N SER A 788 -15.36 17.28 22.58
CA SER A 788 -16.70 17.79 22.91
C SER A 788 -17.79 16.70 22.90
N GLY A 789 -18.84 16.85 23.71
CA GLY A 789 -19.98 15.93 23.78
C GLY A 789 -20.62 15.69 22.42
N TYR A 790 -20.70 16.71 21.54
CA TYR A 790 -21.18 16.58 20.17
C TYR A 790 -20.38 15.56 19.34
N LEU A 791 -19.04 15.54 19.46
CA LEU A 791 -18.16 14.60 18.76
C LEU A 791 -18.31 13.19 19.33
N SER A 792 -18.42 13.06 20.66
CA SER A 792 -18.70 11.80 21.34
C SER A 792 -20.02 11.19 20.87
N ASP A 793 -21.10 11.98 20.80
CA ASP A 793 -22.40 11.55 20.29
C ASP A 793 -22.33 11.07 18.84
N LYS A 794 -21.53 11.72 18.02
CA LYS A 794 -21.31 11.33 16.61
C LYS A 794 -20.66 9.94 16.51
N LEU A 795 -19.67 9.65 17.35
CA LEU A 795 -19.04 8.33 17.43
C LEU A 795 -20.01 7.28 18.01
N GLN A 796 -20.78 7.62 19.04
CA GLN A 796 -21.78 6.74 19.63
C GLN A 796 -22.87 6.33 18.62
N LYS A 797 -23.31 7.25 17.76
CA LYS A 797 -24.24 6.94 16.67
C LYS A 797 -23.67 5.91 15.69
N LEU A 798 -22.37 5.94 15.41
CA LEU A 798 -21.71 4.93 14.57
C LEU A 798 -21.59 3.57 15.25
N GLN A 799 -21.27 3.54 16.55
CA GLN A 799 -21.26 2.30 17.32
C GLN A 799 -22.65 1.68 17.37
N ASN A 800 -23.69 2.48 17.62
CA ASN A 800 -25.09 2.04 17.59
C ASN A 800 -25.49 1.49 16.21
N ARG A 801 -25.03 2.13 15.12
CA ARG A 801 -25.24 1.60 13.74
C ARG A 801 -24.55 0.25 13.54
N ALA A 802 -23.34 0.07 14.05
CA ALA A 802 -22.63 -1.21 13.99
C ALA A 802 -23.37 -2.29 14.81
N ALA A 803 -23.84 -1.96 16.01
CA ALA A 803 -24.63 -2.87 16.87
C ALA A 803 -25.91 -3.36 16.17
N ARG A 804 -26.64 -2.46 15.50
CA ARG A 804 -27.82 -2.87 14.70
C ARG A 804 -27.47 -3.82 13.57
N VAL A 805 -26.34 -3.63 12.90
CA VAL A 805 -25.87 -4.59 11.86
C VAL A 805 -25.54 -5.95 12.48
N ILE A 806 -24.97 -6.00 13.68
CA ILE A 806 -24.63 -7.24 14.39
C ILE A 806 -25.90 -7.97 14.84
N THR A 807 -26.86 -7.26 15.44
CA THR A 807 -28.08 -7.83 16.02
C THR A 807 -29.18 -8.08 15.01
N LYS A 808 -29.11 -7.51 13.81
CA LYS A 808 -30.16 -7.49 12.76
C LYS A 808 -31.40 -6.69 13.17
N LEU A 809 -31.24 -5.69 14.03
CA LEU A 809 -32.30 -4.74 14.37
C LEU A 809 -32.37 -3.60 13.36
#